data_53beed2bc159a74720b5898a15244b5b
#
_entry.id   53beed2bc159a74720b5898a15244b5b
#
_cell.length_a   1.000
_cell.length_b   1.000
_cell.length_c   1.000
_cell.angle_alpha   90.00
_cell.angle_beta   90.00
_cell.angle_gamma   90.00
#
_symmetry.space_group_name_H-M   'P 1'
#
loop_
_entity.id
_entity.type
_entity.pdbx_description
1 polymer ?
#
loop_
_entity_poly.entity_id
_entity_poly.type
_entity_poly.pdbx_seq_one_letter_code
_entity_poly.pdbx_strand_id
1 'polypeptide(L)'
;MKGRRHRALLVSLLVWSVFGAPLAAQTADYLNPALPLGRRVDDLVSRMTLEEKVSQMQDVAPAIERLGIPEYNWWNEALHGVARSGLATSFPQAIGLAATWDDSLMFRMASVISDEARAKYHEYVRAGSRQRYQGLTFWSPNINLFRDPRWGRGQETYGEDPFLTGRLAVQFIRGMQGDDPKYLKTVATVKHFAVHSGPEPERHTFDAVVSERDLRESYLPHFEAGIREGGAYSLMCAYNRVDGKAACGSDMLLKDILRGEWGFKGYVVSDCGAIDDIYARHKVVATGAQAAALAVKTGTDLECGRVYANLVDAVKQGLITEQEIDTAVKRLFLARFKLGMFDPPDSVRWTRIPLRVLDQPAHRELARQAARESIVLLKNARGLLPLRKDLRTLAVIGPNADQWRMLLGNYNGLPADPVTPLRGIREAVGKGTRVLYARGADLADGFPVLDVVSSNMLATNAGGPGLDVAYFNSRAMAGAPVSTAVDTTLDVNWHDGAPRADLNPDDFAVRWTGRFRPPRSGTYWLGLIGTMRFQLFLDDSLVVRSVYPTHDGEFPDPRPVRSEPLRLEAGRSYRLRVDAQESYGDAQLHLLWSTPHEMLETDALRAAGEADVVVLCLGLTAQLEGEEMRVEIEGFRGGDRTRLDLPAPQQQLLERIVALGKPTVLVLLNGSALAVNWAEQHVRAIVETWYGGQAAGGALADVLFGDYNPGGRLPLTFYKSVADLPPFDDYRMEGRTYRFFTGTPLYPFGYGLSYTSFAYQNLRTSADTLAAGDTLTVRVDVTNTGKRAGDEVVQLYVRHLGSSVARPREDLRGYKRITLRPRETRTVEFSLPASSLAYWNPDTHRWVVEQEPVELAVAASSADIRLRRTIRVVGAR
;
A
#
# COMPACT_ATOMS: atom_id res chain seq x y z
N MET A 1 -110.70 -5.16 -20.89
CA MET A 1 -111.07 -4.61 -22.16
C MET A 1 -109.87 -3.90 -22.75
N LYS A 2 -109.54 -4.40 -23.99
CA LYS A 2 -108.80 -3.82 -25.07
C LYS A 2 -107.67 -2.86 -24.71
N GLY A 3 -106.37 -3.07 -24.95
CA GLY A 3 -105.68 -3.48 -26.13
C GLY A 3 -105.02 -2.32 -26.86
N ARG A 4 -103.71 -2.30 -26.94
CA ARG A 4 -103.02 -1.91 -28.21
C ARG A 4 -101.52 -2.01 -28.03
N ARG A 5 -100.90 -2.83 -28.89
CA ARG A 5 -99.48 -2.98 -29.07
C ARG A 5 -98.87 -1.78 -29.79
N HIS A 6 -97.77 -1.22 -29.38
CA HIS A 6 -96.85 -0.49 -30.26
C HIS A 6 -95.45 -1.09 -30.22
N ARG A 7 -95.00 -1.53 -31.40
CA ARG A 7 -93.67 -1.94 -31.69
C ARG A 7 -92.74 -0.75 -31.65
N ALA A 8 -91.67 -0.81 -30.88
CA ALA A 8 -90.57 0.22 -31.03
C ALA A 8 -89.35 -0.60 -31.58
N LEU A 9 -88.84 -0.09 -32.73
CA LEU A 9 -87.59 -0.53 -33.36
C LEU A 9 -86.37 -0.23 -32.40
N LEU A 10 -85.58 -1.27 -32.04
CA LEU A 10 -84.29 -1.09 -31.47
C LEU A 10 -83.25 -0.94 -32.59
N VAL A 11 -82.64 0.23 -32.72
CA VAL A 11 -81.40 0.47 -33.48
C VAL A 11 -80.23 0.19 -32.58
N SER A 12 -79.54 -0.95 -32.81
CA SER A 12 -78.30 -1.27 -32.12
C SER A 12 -77.10 -0.48 -32.65
N LEU A 13 -76.65 0.53 -31.93
CA LEU A 13 -75.34 1.17 -32.16
C LEU A 13 -74.23 0.26 -31.58
N LEU A 14 -73.47 -0.39 -32.45
CA LEU A 14 -72.20 -1.02 -32.09
C LEU A 14 -71.13 0.06 -31.87
N VAL A 15 -70.84 0.39 -30.61
CA VAL A 15 -69.65 1.20 -30.24
C VAL A 15 -68.46 0.18 -30.17
N TRP A 16 -67.55 0.28 -31.14
CA TRP A 16 -66.24 -0.36 -31.10
C TRP A 16 -65.40 0.35 -30.09
N SER A 17 -65.26 -0.18 -28.88
CA SER A 17 -64.27 0.21 -27.91
C SER A 17 -62.90 -0.36 -28.38
N VAL A 18 -62.11 0.48 -29.00
CA VAL A 18 -60.66 0.20 -29.19
C VAL A 18 -59.99 0.24 -27.81
N PHE A 19 -59.87 -0.90 -27.18
CA PHE A 19 -58.93 -1.05 -26.07
C PHE A 19 -57.53 -0.88 -26.65
N GLY A 20 -56.94 0.33 -26.57
CA GLY A 20 -55.51 0.50 -26.71
C GLY A 20 -54.82 -0.35 -25.63
N ALA A 21 -54.16 -1.42 -26.03
CA ALA A 21 -53.25 -2.12 -25.16
C ALA A 21 -52.26 -1.09 -24.57
N PRO A 22 -52.00 -1.05 -23.26
CA PRO A 22 -50.96 -0.17 -22.75
C PRO A 22 -49.68 -0.60 -23.45
N LEU A 23 -49.03 0.36 -24.17
CA LEU A 23 -47.65 0.16 -24.58
C LEU A 23 -46.88 -0.18 -23.30
N ALA A 24 -46.50 -1.44 -23.19
CA ALA A 24 -45.55 -1.85 -22.17
C ALA A 24 -44.35 -0.89 -22.36
N ALA A 25 -44.10 -0.04 -21.39
CA ALA A 25 -42.95 0.82 -21.39
C ALA A 25 -41.74 -0.10 -21.60
N GLN A 26 -41.11 0.00 -22.75
CA GLN A 26 -39.96 -0.85 -23.11
C GLN A 26 -38.91 -0.59 -22.04
N THR A 27 -38.66 -1.58 -21.22
CA THR A 27 -37.63 -1.50 -20.16
C THR A 27 -36.33 -1.08 -20.83
N ALA A 28 -35.69 -0.04 -20.31
CA ALA A 28 -34.47 0.50 -20.93
C ALA A 28 -33.43 -0.62 -21.05
N ASP A 29 -32.73 -0.70 -22.19
CA ASP A 29 -31.78 -1.77 -22.51
C ASP A 29 -30.70 -1.90 -21.43
N TYR A 30 -30.27 -0.80 -20.82
CA TYR A 30 -29.24 -0.85 -19.77
C TYR A 30 -29.66 -1.60 -18.51
N LEU A 31 -30.94 -1.72 -18.23
CA LEU A 31 -31.50 -2.47 -17.10
C LEU A 31 -31.68 -3.98 -17.40
N ASN A 32 -31.48 -4.41 -18.65
CA ASN A 32 -31.68 -5.80 -19.03
C ASN A 32 -30.36 -6.61 -18.90
N PRO A 33 -30.22 -7.48 -17.88
CA PRO A 33 -28.98 -8.24 -17.65
C PRO A 33 -28.69 -9.33 -18.70
N ALA A 34 -29.64 -9.62 -19.59
CA ALA A 34 -29.46 -10.58 -20.68
C ALA A 34 -28.76 -9.96 -21.90
N LEU A 35 -28.69 -8.65 -21.99
CA LEU A 35 -28.05 -7.98 -23.12
C LEU A 35 -26.52 -7.88 -22.91
N PRO A 36 -25.73 -7.84 -24.01
CA PRO A 36 -24.31 -7.60 -23.96
C PRO A 36 -23.98 -6.27 -23.23
N LEU A 37 -22.93 -6.26 -22.39
CA LEU A 37 -22.56 -5.10 -21.58
C LEU A 37 -22.35 -3.83 -22.43
N GLY A 38 -21.69 -3.93 -23.59
CA GLY A 38 -21.47 -2.81 -24.48
C GLY A 38 -22.79 -2.14 -24.92
N ARG A 39 -23.81 -2.93 -25.32
CA ARG A 39 -25.12 -2.39 -25.69
C ARG A 39 -25.82 -1.71 -24.52
N ARG A 40 -25.71 -2.25 -23.32
CA ARG A 40 -26.26 -1.68 -22.09
C ARG A 40 -25.60 -0.33 -21.78
N VAL A 41 -24.28 -0.27 -21.88
CA VAL A 41 -23.52 0.96 -21.66
C VAL A 41 -23.86 2.00 -22.71
N ASP A 42 -23.95 1.63 -23.98
CA ASP A 42 -24.32 2.55 -25.06
C ASP A 42 -25.72 3.16 -24.85
N ASP A 43 -26.70 2.34 -24.47
CA ASP A 43 -28.06 2.80 -24.15
C ASP A 43 -28.05 3.76 -22.95
N LEU A 44 -27.34 3.42 -21.88
CA LEU A 44 -27.26 4.26 -20.68
C LEU A 44 -26.64 5.62 -20.98
N VAL A 45 -25.48 5.64 -21.63
CA VAL A 45 -24.73 6.89 -21.91
C VAL A 45 -25.50 7.78 -22.90
N SER A 46 -26.23 7.19 -23.86
CA SER A 46 -27.06 7.95 -24.80
C SER A 46 -28.23 8.70 -24.13
N ARG A 47 -28.60 8.32 -22.92
CA ARG A 47 -29.68 8.95 -22.14
C ARG A 47 -29.20 10.08 -21.23
N MET A 48 -27.86 10.24 -21.05
CA MET A 48 -27.29 11.27 -20.21
C MET A 48 -27.16 12.61 -20.92
N THR A 49 -27.35 13.71 -20.19
CA THR A 49 -26.95 15.04 -20.63
C THR A 49 -25.43 15.20 -20.56
N LEU A 50 -24.89 16.23 -21.20
CA LEU A 50 -23.44 16.50 -21.11
C LEU A 50 -22.99 16.76 -19.68
N GLU A 51 -23.75 17.50 -18.89
CA GLU A 51 -23.45 17.78 -17.49
C GLU A 51 -23.45 16.50 -16.64
N GLU A 52 -24.42 15.61 -16.88
CA GLU A 52 -24.46 14.31 -16.20
C GLU A 52 -23.25 13.44 -16.57
N LYS A 53 -22.86 13.38 -17.86
CA LYS A 53 -21.68 12.68 -18.32
C LYS A 53 -20.42 13.18 -17.61
N VAL A 54 -20.22 14.50 -17.60
CA VAL A 54 -19.06 15.14 -16.95
C VAL A 54 -19.05 14.87 -15.44
N SER A 55 -20.21 14.90 -14.78
CA SER A 55 -20.30 14.61 -13.35
C SER A 55 -19.86 13.19 -12.98
N GLN A 56 -19.98 12.22 -13.89
CA GLN A 56 -19.57 10.85 -13.68
C GLN A 56 -18.06 10.60 -13.96
N MET A 57 -17.35 11.59 -14.46
CA MET A 57 -15.91 11.52 -14.76
C MET A 57 -15.04 12.04 -13.61
N GLN A 58 -15.61 12.30 -12.44
CA GLN A 58 -14.90 12.71 -11.23
C GLN A 58 -14.90 11.58 -10.21
N ASP A 59 -13.91 11.54 -9.31
CA ASP A 59 -13.78 10.49 -8.29
C ASP A 59 -15.00 10.42 -7.36
N VAL A 60 -15.69 11.54 -7.13
CA VAL A 60 -16.98 11.61 -6.45
C VAL A 60 -18.06 11.77 -7.50
N ALA A 61 -18.64 10.67 -7.99
CA ALA A 61 -19.69 10.65 -8.99
C ALA A 61 -21.07 10.72 -8.31
N PRO A 62 -21.84 11.82 -8.48
CA PRO A 62 -23.16 11.96 -7.84
C PRO A 62 -24.19 11.01 -8.44
N ALA A 63 -25.30 10.81 -7.72
CA ALA A 63 -26.43 10.05 -8.24
C ALA A 63 -27.08 10.75 -9.45
N ILE A 64 -27.61 9.95 -10.38
CA ILE A 64 -28.50 10.42 -11.44
C ILE A 64 -29.86 9.74 -11.25
N GLU A 65 -30.68 10.30 -10.38
CA GLU A 65 -31.91 9.69 -9.90
C GLU A 65 -32.87 9.29 -11.03
N ARG A 66 -33.03 10.14 -12.06
CA ARG A 66 -33.93 9.87 -13.22
C ARG A 66 -33.51 8.64 -14.03
N LEU A 67 -32.25 8.20 -13.90
CA LEU A 67 -31.70 6.99 -14.53
C LEU A 67 -31.47 5.86 -13.51
N GLY A 68 -31.85 6.06 -12.25
CA GLY A 68 -31.61 5.07 -11.19
C GLY A 68 -30.13 4.75 -10.97
N ILE A 69 -29.23 5.69 -11.30
CA ILE A 69 -27.79 5.54 -11.06
C ILE A 69 -27.48 6.05 -9.66
N PRO A 70 -27.00 5.21 -8.76
CA PRO A 70 -26.58 5.64 -7.43
C PRO A 70 -25.27 6.42 -7.51
N GLU A 71 -25.02 7.27 -6.53
CA GLU A 71 -23.71 7.88 -6.30
C GLU A 71 -22.63 6.79 -6.18
N TYR A 72 -21.38 7.16 -6.51
CA TYR A 72 -20.26 6.25 -6.41
C TYR A 72 -18.96 7.01 -6.15
N ASN A 73 -18.18 6.54 -5.18
CA ASN A 73 -16.85 7.05 -4.94
C ASN A 73 -15.81 6.06 -5.49
N TRP A 74 -14.95 6.55 -6.39
CA TRP A 74 -13.96 5.74 -7.09
C TRP A 74 -12.69 5.50 -6.27
N TRP A 75 -12.42 6.34 -5.25
CA TRP A 75 -11.19 6.25 -4.48
C TRP A 75 -11.30 5.22 -3.35
N ASN A 76 -10.58 4.13 -3.51
CA ASN A 76 -10.39 3.12 -2.46
C ASN A 76 -8.96 2.62 -2.54
N GLU A 77 -8.38 2.21 -1.40
CA GLU A 77 -6.99 1.78 -1.30
C GLU A 77 -6.87 0.41 -0.64
N ALA A 78 -5.93 -0.41 -1.10
CA ALA A 78 -5.70 -1.74 -0.55
C ALA A 78 -4.30 -2.28 -0.86
N LEU A 79 -3.23 -1.55 -0.52
CA LEU A 79 -1.85 -2.01 -0.78
C LEU A 79 -1.54 -3.33 -0.07
N HIS A 80 -1.99 -3.48 1.18
CA HIS A 80 -1.72 -4.64 2.01
C HIS A 80 -2.87 -4.96 3.00
N GLY A 81 -4.09 -4.60 2.63
CA GLY A 81 -5.35 -4.73 3.36
C GLY A 81 -6.29 -3.62 2.94
N VAL A 82 -7.60 -3.76 3.16
CA VAL A 82 -8.56 -2.68 2.87
C VAL A 82 -8.24 -1.49 3.74
N ALA A 83 -7.81 -0.39 3.13
CA ALA A 83 -7.29 0.77 3.84
C ALA A 83 -8.36 1.81 4.14
N ARG A 84 -8.17 2.55 5.25
CA ARG A 84 -8.95 3.73 5.65
C ARG A 84 -10.47 3.50 5.72
N SER A 85 -10.86 2.27 6.00
CA SER A 85 -12.25 1.83 6.06
C SER A 85 -12.47 0.94 7.29
N GLY A 86 -11.94 1.33 8.45
CA GLY A 86 -12.08 0.64 9.73
C GLY A 86 -11.39 -0.74 9.77
N LEU A 87 -12.04 -1.71 10.42
CA LEU A 87 -11.49 -3.05 10.65
C LEU A 87 -11.15 -3.76 9.34
N ALA A 88 -9.90 -4.21 9.20
CA ALA A 88 -9.45 -5.07 8.11
C ALA A 88 -8.20 -5.86 8.51
N THR A 89 -7.97 -6.99 7.85
CA THR A 89 -6.69 -7.71 7.96
C THR A 89 -5.57 -6.86 7.35
N SER A 90 -4.52 -6.59 8.15
CA SER A 90 -3.34 -5.86 7.71
C SER A 90 -2.16 -6.80 7.54
N PHE A 91 -1.81 -7.07 6.28
CA PHE A 91 -0.64 -7.85 5.87
C PHE A 91 0.64 -7.02 5.99
N PRO A 92 1.84 -7.61 5.81
CA PRO A 92 3.06 -6.82 5.61
C PRO A 92 2.88 -5.80 4.49
N GLN A 93 3.54 -4.64 4.62
CA GLN A 93 3.56 -3.64 3.55
C GLN A 93 4.18 -4.22 2.27
N ALA A 94 3.87 -3.64 1.12
CA ALA A 94 4.21 -4.15 -0.20
C ALA A 94 5.69 -4.55 -0.35
N ILE A 95 6.63 -3.77 0.17
CA ILE A 95 8.06 -4.09 0.16
C ILE A 95 8.39 -5.36 0.96
N GLY A 96 7.71 -5.56 2.10
CA GLY A 96 7.83 -6.80 2.89
C GLY A 96 7.21 -7.99 2.16
N LEU A 97 6.07 -7.78 1.48
CA LEU A 97 5.47 -8.81 0.63
C LEU A 97 6.39 -9.19 -0.54
N ALA A 98 7.09 -8.23 -1.11
CA ALA A 98 8.08 -8.50 -2.16
C ALA A 98 9.25 -9.35 -1.65
N ALA A 99 9.66 -9.16 -0.38
CA ALA A 99 10.72 -9.98 0.25
C ALA A 99 10.34 -11.45 0.42
N THR A 100 9.07 -11.81 0.25
CA THR A 100 8.64 -13.22 0.25
C THR A 100 9.06 -13.96 -1.01
N TRP A 101 9.13 -13.30 -2.15
CA TRP A 101 9.34 -13.91 -3.47
C TRP A 101 8.38 -15.09 -3.72
N ASP A 102 7.12 -14.96 -3.25
CA ASP A 102 6.09 -16.01 -3.34
C ASP A 102 4.85 -15.50 -4.08
N ASP A 103 4.75 -15.90 -5.35
CA ASP A 103 3.62 -15.60 -6.24
C ASP A 103 2.29 -16.12 -5.67
N SER A 104 2.31 -17.33 -5.10
CA SER A 104 1.12 -18.00 -4.58
C SER A 104 0.59 -17.30 -3.32
N LEU A 105 1.49 -16.89 -2.44
CA LEU A 105 1.15 -16.13 -1.24
C LEU A 105 0.53 -14.77 -1.61
N MET A 106 1.14 -14.06 -2.58
CA MET A 106 0.61 -12.78 -3.09
C MET A 106 -0.82 -12.91 -3.62
N PHE A 107 -1.09 -13.95 -4.42
CA PHE A 107 -2.44 -14.22 -4.93
C PHE A 107 -3.44 -14.50 -3.80
N ARG A 108 -3.08 -15.34 -2.82
CA ARG A 108 -3.95 -15.67 -1.69
C ARG A 108 -4.27 -14.46 -0.82
N MET A 109 -3.25 -13.64 -0.56
CA MET A 109 -3.40 -12.40 0.21
C MET A 109 -4.35 -11.43 -0.51
N ALA A 110 -4.12 -11.15 -1.79
CA ALA A 110 -4.97 -10.26 -2.58
C ALA A 110 -6.41 -10.79 -2.69
N SER A 111 -6.59 -12.12 -2.70
CA SER A 111 -7.92 -12.74 -2.67
C SER A 111 -8.66 -12.49 -1.35
N VAL A 112 -7.94 -12.53 -0.22
CA VAL A 112 -8.49 -12.17 1.11
C VAL A 112 -8.87 -10.69 1.14
N ILE A 113 -7.98 -9.80 0.68
CA ILE A 113 -8.25 -8.36 0.64
C ILE A 113 -9.53 -8.07 -0.15
N SER A 114 -9.70 -8.68 -1.32
CA SER A 114 -10.87 -8.46 -2.16
C SER A 114 -12.16 -9.11 -1.60
N ASP A 115 -12.05 -10.17 -0.79
CA ASP A 115 -13.19 -10.71 -0.03
C ASP A 115 -13.66 -9.73 1.04
N GLU A 116 -12.72 -9.19 1.82
CA GLU A 116 -13.03 -8.20 2.84
C GLU A 116 -13.59 -6.91 2.22
N ALA A 117 -13.05 -6.46 1.08
CA ALA A 117 -13.54 -5.30 0.33
C ALA A 117 -14.99 -5.49 -0.11
N ARG A 118 -15.33 -6.65 -0.66
CA ARG A 118 -16.72 -6.97 -1.06
C ARG A 118 -17.68 -7.02 0.12
N ALA A 119 -17.26 -7.63 1.22
CA ALA A 119 -18.07 -7.71 2.43
C ALA A 119 -18.42 -6.33 2.97
N LYS A 120 -17.43 -5.44 3.06
CA LYS A 120 -17.61 -4.04 3.49
C LYS A 120 -18.51 -3.27 2.55
N TYR A 121 -18.23 -3.29 1.24
CA TYR A 121 -19.03 -2.60 0.24
C TYR A 121 -20.53 -2.96 0.35
N HIS A 122 -20.84 -4.24 0.49
CA HIS A 122 -22.25 -4.66 0.59
C HIS A 122 -22.91 -4.19 1.89
N GLU A 123 -22.14 -4.08 2.98
CA GLU A 123 -22.66 -3.51 4.23
C GLU A 123 -22.94 -2.01 4.10
N TYR A 124 -22.01 -1.25 3.54
CA TYR A 124 -22.18 0.17 3.28
C TYR A 124 -23.39 0.44 2.37
N VAL A 125 -23.52 -0.32 1.29
CA VAL A 125 -24.70 -0.20 0.40
C VAL A 125 -26.01 -0.48 1.11
N ARG A 126 -26.06 -1.50 2.00
CA ARG A 126 -27.24 -1.78 2.82
C ARG A 126 -27.57 -0.67 3.82
N ALA A 127 -26.53 -0.03 4.36
CA ALA A 127 -26.68 1.14 5.23
C ALA A 127 -27.00 2.44 4.46
N GLY A 128 -27.01 2.42 3.13
CA GLY A 128 -27.25 3.60 2.28
C GLY A 128 -26.03 4.51 2.12
N SER A 129 -24.85 4.08 2.55
CA SER A 129 -23.59 4.83 2.45
C SER A 129 -22.79 4.43 1.21
N ARG A 130 -22.15 5.43 0.56
CA ARG A 130 -21.27 5.25 -0.63
C ARG A 130 -20.14 6.26 -0.63
N GLN A 131 -19.59 6.53 0.53
CA GLN A 131 -18.54 7.52 0.71
C GLN A 131 -17.19 7.01 0.16
N ARG A 132 -16.16 7.85 0.27
CA ARG A 132 -14.77 7.49 -0.03
C ARG A 132 -14.34 6.29 0.81
N TYR A 133 -13.54 5.39 0.23
CA TYR A 133 -13.09 4.12 0.82
C TYR A 133 -14.19 3.07 1.04
N GLN A 134 -15.37 3.27 0.46
CA GLN A 134 -16.50 2.35 0.57
C GLN A 134 -16.89 1.68 -0.76
N GLY A 135 -16.09 1.91 -1.82
CA GLY A 135 -16.32 1.37 -3.17
C GLY A 135 -15.60 0.05 -3.45
N LEU A 136 -15.51 -0.30 -4.74
CA LEU A 136 -14.90 -1.54 -5.24
C LEU A 136 -13.78 -1.28 -6.27
N THR A 137 -13.39 -0.04 -6.48
CA THR A 137 -12.31 0.36 -7.38
C THR A 137 -11.10 0.76 -6.56
N PHE A 138 -10.09 -0.11 -6.50
CA PHE A 138 -8.93 0.06 -5.62
C PHE A 138 -7.74 0.61 -6.40
N TRP A 139 -7.19 1.72 -5.92
CA TRP A 139 -6.02 2.36 -6.52
C TRP A 139 -4.74 1.68 -6.04
N SER A 140 -4.67 0.40 -6.29
CA SER A 140 -3.63 -0.55 -5.90
C SER A 140 -3.50 -1.63 -6.97
N PRO A 141 -2.28 -2.15 -7.21
CA PRO A 141 -1.03 -1.98 -6.49
C PRO A 141 -0.22 -0.77 -6.97
N ASN A 142 0.68 -0.25 -6.11
CA ASN A 142 1.75 0.63 -6.53
C ASN A 142 2.91 -0.23 -7.06
N ILE A 143 3.17 -0.15 -8.35
CA ILE A 143 4.20 -0.95 -9.02
C ILE A 143 5.34 -0.10 -9.60
N ASN A 144 5.50 1.15 -9.14
CA ASN A 144 6.68 1.93 -9.48
C ASN A 144 7.96 1.23 -8.99
N LEU A 145 9.05 1.37 -9.72
CA LEU A 145 10.33 0.82 -9.28
C LEU A 145 10.89 1.60 -8.09
N PHE A 146 11.30 0.89 -7.06
CA PHE A 146 12.06 1.46 -5.96
C PHE A 146 13.52 1.70 -6.40
N ARG A 147 13.71 2.55 -7.43
CA ARG A 147 15.03 2.83 -8.04
C ARG A 147 16.01 3.50 -7.08
N ASP A 148 15.51 4.19 -6.06
CA ASP A 148 16.30 4.96 -5.13
C ASP A 148 15.78 4.80 -3.70
N PRO A 149 16.58 4.31 -2.75
CA PRO A 149 16.15 4.03 -1.39
C PRO A 149 15.79 5.27 -0.57
N ARG A 150 16.03 6.48 -1.10
CA ARG A 150 15.59 7.73 -0.47
C ARG A 150 14.09 7.98 -0.61
N TRP A 151 13.45 7.39 -1.60
CA TRP A 151 12.02 7.60 -1.85
C TRP A 151 11.15 7.02 -0.75
N GLY A 152 10.42 7.90 -0.02
CA GLY A 152 9.62 7.49 1.14
C GLY A 152 8.43 6.59 0.79
N ARG A 153 7.87 6.68 -0.42
CA ARG A 153 6.83 5.78 -0.92
C ARG A 153 7.37 4.46 -1.47
N GLY A 154 8.69 4.27 -1.49
CA GLY A 154 9.27 2.99 -1.89
C GLY A 154 8.74 1.80 -1.11
N GLN A 155 8.34 2.00 0.16
CA GLN A 155 7.69 0.98 0.98
C GLN A 155 6.41 0.40 0.36
N GLU A 156 5.72 1.19 -0.47
CA GLU A 156 4.47 0.81 -1.13
C GLU A 156 4.68 -0.10 -2.34
N THR A 157 5.92 -0.35 -2.75
CA THR A 157 6.28 -1.01 -4.01
C THR A 157 6.84 -2.42 -3.81
N TYR A 158 7.01 -3.14 -4.90
CA TYR A 158 7.60 -4.49 -4.89
C TYR A 158 9.11 -4.50 -5.17
N GLY A 159 9.80 -3.38 -4.92
CA GLY A 159 11.25 -3.30 -4.98
C GLY A 159 11.82 -2.72 -6.27
N GLU A 160 13.09 -3.01 -6.52
CA GLU A 160 13.87 -2.33 -7.56
C GLU A 160 13.91 -3.07 -8.91
N ASP A 161 13.42 -4.30 -8.96
CA ASP A 161 13.52 -5.14 -10.14
C ASP A 161 12.19 -5.21 -10.92
N PRO A 162 12.19 -4.90 -12.24
CA PRO A 162 10.97 -4.89 -13.03
C PRO A 162 10.36 -6.28 -13.25
N PHE A 163 11.17 -7.36 -13.27
CA PHE A 163 10.64 -8.72 -13.41
C PHE A 163 9.95 -9.20 -12.14
N LEU A 164 10.60 -9.07 -10.97
CA LEU A 164 10.01 -9.40 -9.67
C LEU A 164 8.72 -8.61 -9.46
N THR A 165 8.79 -7.29 -9.66
CA THR A 165 7.63 -6.39 -9.54
C THR A 165 6.48 -6.83 -10.43
N GLY A 166 6.77 -7.15 -11.71
CA GLY A 166 5.76 -7.60 -12.66
C GLY A 166 5.10 -8.93 -12.25
N ARG A 167 5.90 -9.91 -11.79
CA ARG A 167 5.35 -11.22 -11.35
C ARG A 167 4.42 -11.08 -10.15
N LEU A 168 4.84 -10.34 -9.12
CA LEU A 168 4.02 -10.10 -7.93
C LEU A 168 2.77 -9.26 -8.25
N ALA A 169 2.90 -8.24 -9.09
CA ALA A 169 1.77 -7.42 -9.54
C ALA A 169 0.70 -8.25 -10.25
N VAL A 170 1.11 -9.15 -11.14
CA VAL A 170 0.18 -10.06 -11.85
C VAL A 170 -0.66 -10.88 -10.85
N GLN A 171 -0.03 -11.40 -9.80
CA GLN A 171 -0.73 -12.21 -8.79
C GLN A 171 -1.65 -11.35 -7.93
N PHE A 172 -1.20 -10.17 -7.52
CA PHE A 172 -2.04 -9.23 -6.78
C PHE A 172 -3.29 -8.84 -7.57
N ILE A 173 -3.13 -8.43 -8.83
CA ILE A 173 -4.23 -8.03 -9.70
C ILE A 173 -5.26 -9.16 -9.86
N ARG A 174 -4.78 -10.38 -10.13
CA ARG A 174 -5.64 -11.56 -10.29
C ARG A 174 -6.41 -11.86 -9.01
N GLY A 175 -5.76 -11.79 -7.84
CA GLY A 175 -6.41 -11.98 -6.54
C GLY A 175 -7.45 -10.90 -6.24
N MET A 176 -7.15 -9.65 -6.58
CA MET A 176 -8.09 -8.54 -6.42
C MET A 176 -9.31 -8.66 -7.34
N GLN A 177 -9.11 -8.97 -8.62
CA GLN A 177 -10.18 -8.96 -9.61
C GLN A 177 -11.01 -10.25 -9.65
N GLY A 178 -10.48 -11.34 -9.06
CA GLY A 178 -11.18 -12.63 -9.01
C GLY A 178 -11.21 -13.36 -10.36
N ASP A 179 -11.94 -14.46 -10.40
CA ASP A 179 -11.95 -15.43 -11.50
C ASP A 179 -13.32 -15.60 -12.20
N ASP A 180 -14.28 -14.73 -11.88
CA ASP A 180 -15.61 -14.81 -12.50
C ASP A 180 -15.56 -14.24 -13.94
N PRO A 181 -16.02 -14.98 -14.95
CA PRO A 181 -15.90 -14.55 -16.35
C PRO A 181 -16.78 -13.34 -16.71
N LYS A 182 -17.82 -13.06 -15.92
CA LYS A 182 -18.75 -11.93 -16.15
C LYS A 182 -18.48 -10.74 -15.22
N TYR A 183 -18.22 -11.01 -13.94
CA TYR A 183 -18.16 -9.98 -12.92
C TYR A 183 -16.80 -9.92 -12.23
N LEU A 184 -16.17 -8.77 -12.30
CA LEU A 184 -14.97 -8.47 -11.49
C LEU A 184 -15.34 -8.49 -10.00
N LYS A 185 -14.47 -9.06 -9.18
CA LYS A 185 -14.62 -9.03 -7.72
C LYS A 185 -14.37 -7.62 -7.19
N THR A 186 -13.26 -7.01 -7.59
CA THR A 186 -12.94 -5.59 -7.44
C THR A 186 -12.23 -5.13 -8.71
N VAL A 187 -11.96 -3.84 -8.85
CA VAL A 187 -11.05 -3.32 -9.87
C VAL A 187 -9.71 -3.02 -9.23
N ALA A 188 -8.63 -3.59 -9.77
CA ALA A 188 -7.27 -3.22 -9.44
C ALA A 188 -6.77 -2.14 -10.38
N THR A 189 -6.07 -1.13 -9.83
CA THR A 189 -5.50 0.00 -10.56
C THR A 189 -4.00 0.01 -10.40
N VAL A 190 -3.26 -0.31 -11.45
CA VAL A 190 -1.79 -0.22 -11.41
C VAL A 190 -1.35 1.24 -11.43
N LYS A 191 -0.44 1.62 -10.52
CA LYS A 191 -0.02 3.01 -10.35
C LYS A 191 1.49 3.13 -10.07
N HIS A 192 2.08 4.29 -10.32
CA HIS A 192 1.63 5.48 -11.05
C HIS A 192 2.31 5.51 -12.40
N PHE A 193 1.56 5.55 -13.48
CA PHE A 193 2.06 5.40 -14.85
C PHE A 193 2.39 6.77 -15.47
N ALA A 194 3.67 7.10 -15.71
CA ALA A 194 4.85 6.26 -15.53
C ALA A 194 6.03 7.10 -15.03
N VAL A 195 7.15 6.40 -14.73
CA VAL A 195 8.42 7.03 -14.34
C VAL A 195 8.25 7.92 -13.10
N HIS A 196 7.63 7.37 -12.07
CA HIS A 196 7.35 8.07 -10.80
C HIS A 196 8.01 7.33 -9.64
N SER A 197 9.03 7.93 -9.00
CA SER A 197 9.75 7.34 -7.87
C SER A 197 10.48 8.42 -7.07
N GLY A 198 9.79 9.52 -6.72
CA GLY A 198 10.31 10.67 -5.98
C GLY A 198 11.19 11.61 -6.82
N PRO A 199 11.61 12.73 -6.27
CA PRO A 199 11.43 13.19 -4.89
C PRO A 199 9.99 13.60 -4.55
N GLU A 200 9.50 13.24 -3.36
CA GLU A 200 8.14 13.57 -2.91
C GLU A 200 7.86 15.08 -2.82
N PRO A 201 8.76 15.91 -2.28
CA PRO A 201 8.53 17.35 -2.23
C PRO A 201 8.32 18.01 -3.61
N GLU A 202 8.75 17.33 -4.68
CA GLU A 202 8.72 17.86 -6.05
C GLU A 202 7.73 17.11 -6.94
N ARG A 203 6.96 16.15 -6.38
CA ARG A 203 6.13 15.21 -7.14
C ARG A 203 5.19 15.87 -8.15
N HIS A 204 4.71 17.07 -7.86
CA HIS A 204 3.83 17.86 -8.70
C HIS A 204 4.53 18.73 -9.77
N THR A 205 5.86 18.75 -9.80
CA THR A 205 6.59 19.69 -10.65
C THR A 205 7.71 19.07 -11.47
N PHE A 206 8.28 17.93 -11.03
CA PHE A 206 9.45 17.37 -11.70
C PHE A 206 9.15 16.83 -13.11
N ASP A 207 10.17 16.78 -13.91
CA ASP A 207 10.19 16.19 -15.24
C ASP A 207 11.14 15.00 -15.25
N ALA A 208 10.62 13.80 -15.39
CA ALA A 208 11.42 12.59 -15.50
C ALA A 208 12.04 12.51 -16.91
N VAL A 209 13.28 12.95 -17.04
CA VAL A 209 14.04 12.84 -18.29
C VAL A 209 14.70 11.47 -18.35
N VAL A 210 14.28 10.63 -19.31
CA VAL A 210 14.74 9.25 -19.44
C VAL A 210 15.09 8.92 -20.89
N SER A 211 16.05 8.03 -21.09
CA SER A 211 16.27 7.46 -22.39
C SER A 211 15.09 6.55 -22.79
N GLU A 212 14.77 6.45 -24.06
CA GLU A 212 13.73 5.51 -24.55
C GLU A 212 14.03 4.07 -24.12
N ARG A 213 15.30 3.70 -24.00
CA ARG A 213 15.73 2.40 -23.48
C ARG A 213 15.41 2.24 -22.00
N ASP A 214 15.77 3.20 -21.15
CA ASP A 214 15.45 3.12 -19.72
C ASP A 214 13.93 3.06 -19.53
N LEU A 215 13.17 3.86 -20.31
CA LEU A 215 11.71 3.82 -20.28
C LEU A 215 11.21 2.40 -20.60
N ARG A 216 11.62 1.83 -21.74
CA ARG A 216 11.12 0.54 -22.25
C ARG A 216 11.66 -0.67 -21.49
N GLU A 217 12.94 -0.64 -21.06
CA GLU A 217 13.61 -1.80 -20.45
C GLU A 217 13.54 -1.81 -18.92
N SER A 218 13.21 -0.67 -18.28
CA SER A 218 13.17 -0.58 -16.82
C SER A 218 11.82 -0.09 -16.29
N TYR A 219 11.29 1.04 -16.77
CA TYR A 219 10.12 1.68 -16.18
C TYR A 219 8.76 1.15 -16.65
N LEU A 220 8.70 0.45 -17.77
CA LEU A 220 7.44 -0.03 -18.35
C LEU A 220 7.15 -1.54 -18.22
N PRO A 221 8.12 -2.47 -18.13
CA PRO A 221 7.86 -3.91 -18.26
C PRO A 221 6.88 -4.46 -17.22
N HIS A 222 6.94 -3.98 -15.97
CA HIS A 222 6.05 -4.41 -14.89
C HIS A 222 4.62 -3.87 -15.06
N PHE A 223 4.45 -2.68 -15.67
CA PHE A 223 3.14 -2.18 -16.08
C PHE A 223 2.56 -3.02 -17.23
N GLU A 224 3.37 -3.32 -18.24
CA GLU A 224 2.96 -4.21 -19.34
C GLU A 224 2.50 -5.57 -18.80
N ALA A 225 3.26 -6.18 -17.90
CA ALA A 225 2.88 -7.44 -17.25
C ALA A 225 1.56 -7.30 -16.46
N GLY A 226 1.38 -6.22 -15.69
CA GLY A 226 0.15 -5.93 -14.96
C GLY A 226 -1.07 -5.82 -15.86
N ILE A 227 -0.94 -5.19 -17.03
CA ILE A 227 -2.01 -5.02 -18.01
C ILE A 227 -2.25 -6.31 -18.81
N ARG A 228 -1.23 -6.87 -19.45
CA ARG A 228 -1.40 -7.97 -20.41
C ARG A 228 -1.56 -9.34 -19.75
N GLU A 229 -0.85 -9.58 -18.65
CA GLU A 229 -0.89 -10.87 -17.95
C GLU A 229 -1.78 -10.81 -16.70
N GLY A 230 -1.71 -9.71 -15.94
CA GLY A 230 -2.55 -9.49 -14.76
C GLY A 230 -3.99 -9.15 -15.12
N GLY A 231 -4.21 -8.51 -16.27
CA GLY A 231 -5.52 -8.07 -16.72
C GLY A 231 -6.09 -6.91 -15.91
N ALA A 232 -5.22 -6.04 -15.36
CA ALA A 232 -5.66 -4.87 -14.60
C ALA A 232 -6.70 -4.07 -15.40
N TYR A 233 -7.84 -3.78 -14.76
CA TYR A 233 -8.95 -3.10 -15.42
C TYR A 233 -8.88 -1.58 -15.28
N SER A 234 -7.97 -1.08 -14.47
CA SER A 234 -7.68 0.34 -14.31
C SER A 234 -6.18 0.60 -14.26
N LEU A 235 -5.80 1.81 -14.63
CA LEU A 235 -4.45 2.34 -14.55
C LEU A 235 -4.53 3.78 -14.08
N MET A 236 -3.60 4.19 -13.19
CA MET A 236 -3.50 5.58 -12.73
C MET A 236 -2.31 6.26 -13.37
N CYS A 237 -2.53 7.36 -14.09
CA CYS A 237 -1.44 8.19 -14.60
C CYS A 237 -0.83 9.06 -13.49
N ALA A 238 0.49 9.27 -13.58
CA ALA A 238 1.29 9.92 -12.55
C ALA A 238 1.18 11.45 -12.55
N TYR A 239 1.64 12.08 -11.46
CA TYR A 239 1.72 13.54 -11.33
C TYR A 239 2.70 14.18 -12.29
N ASN A 240 3.88 13.58 -12.46
CA ASN A 240 5.04 14.15 -13.11
C ASN A 240 4.88 14.28 -14.64
N ARG A 241 5.81 15.03 -15.21
CA ARG A 241 6.08 14.97 -16.64
C ARG A 241 7.05 13.81 -16.95
N VAL A 242 6.98 13.34 -18.18
CA VAL A 242 7.99 12.45 -18.77
C VAL A 242 8.43 13.08 -20.09
N ASP A 243 9.71 13.44 -20.16
CA ASP A 243 10.29 14.13 -21.32
C ASP A 243 9.45 15.35 -21.77
N GLY A 244 9.09 16.20 -20.81
CA GLY A 244 8.36 17.44 -21.00
C GLY A 244 6.84 17.31 -21.12
N LYS A 245 6.28 16.10 -21.21
CA LYS A 245 4.83 15.85 -21.35
C LYS A 245 4.24 15.38 -20.02
N ALA A 246 3.16 16.02 -19.55
CA ALA A 246 2.43 15.53 -18.38
C ALA A 246 1.98 14.09 -18.59
N ALA A 247 2.23 13.20 -17.64
CA ALA A 247 1.90 11.77 -17.78
C ALA A 247 0.42 11.54 -18.07
N CYS A 248 -0.48 12.29 -17.41
CA CYS A 248 -1.93 12.24 -17.64
C CYS A 248 -2.40 12.93 -18.94
N GLY A 249 -1.49 13.56 -19.68
CA GLY A 249 -1.75 14.22 -20.97
C GLY A 249 -0.80 13.74 -22.07
N SER A 250 -0.23 12.54 -21.96
CA SER A 250 0.78 12.01 -22.88
C SER A 250 0.17 11.05 -23.91
N ASP A 251 0.15 11.45 -25.19
CA ASP A 251 -0.24 10.54 -26.27
C ASP A 251 0.64 9.29 -26.33
N MET A 252 1.97 9.48 -26.19
CA MET A 252 2.93 8.37 -26.20
C MET A 252 2.58 7.31 -25.13
N LEU A 253 2.36 7.74 -23.89
CA LEU A 253 2.11 6.80 -22.79
C LEU A 253 0.72 6.18 -22.91
N LEU A 254 -0.34 6.98 -23.09
CA LEU A 254 -1.72 6.52 -22.91
C LEU A 254 -2.36 6.00 -24.22
N LYS A 255 -2.00 6.56 -25.39
CA LYS A 255 -2.53 6.08 -26.67
C LYS A 255 -1.63 5.06 -27.32
N ASP A 256 -0.36 5.45 -27.58
CA ASP A 256 0.52 4.62 -28.40
C ASP A 256 0.92 3.36 -27.64
N ILE A 257 1.46 3.49 -26.43
CA ILE A 257 1.95 2.36 -25.63
C ILE A 257 0.78 1.61 -24.98
N LEU A 258 0.03 2.29 -24.09
CA LEU A 258 -0.99 1.61 -23.27
C LEU A 258 -2.09 1.00 -24.11
N ARG A 259 -2.74 1.79 -24.98
CA ARG A 259 -3.89 1.33 -25.75
C ARG A 259 -3.50 0.70 -27.10
N GLY A 260 -2.50 1.25 -27.77
CA GLY A 260 -2.01 0.77 -29.07
C GLY A 260 -1.22 -0.52 -28.95
N GLU A 261 -0.08 -0.49 -28.26
CA GLU A 261 0.82 -1.64 -28.16
C GLU A 261 0.31 -2.72 -27.20
N TRP A 262 -0.15 -2.33 -26.00
CA TRP A 262 -0.59 -3.30 -24.99
C TRP A 262 -2.06 -3.68 -25.10
N GLY A 263 -2.85 -2.93 -25.88
CA GLY A 263 -4.25 -3.24 -26.13
C GLY A 263 -5.19 -3.04 -24.93
N PHE A 264 -4.85 -2.15 -24.01
CA PHE A 264 -5.62 -1.86 -22.80
C PHE A 264 -7.07 -1.44 -23.10
N LYS A 265 -8.04 -2.10 -22.47
CA LYS A 265 -9.49 -1.89 -22.67
C LYS A 265 -10.20 -1.28 -21.47
N GLY A 266 -9.51 -1.15 -20.33
CA GLY A 266 -10.05 -0.55 -19.12
C GLY A 266 -10.06 0.99 -19.16
N TYR A 267 -10.21 1.60 -18.00
CA TYR A 267 -10.18 3.06 -17.84
C TYR A 267 -8.89 3.54 -17.19
N VAL A 268 -8.55 4.80 -17.47
CA VAL A 268 -7.42 5.50 -16.84
C VAL A 268 -7.98 6.54 -15.88
N VAL A 269 -7.50 6.53 -14.64
CA VAL A 269 -7.75 7.56 -13.63
C VAL A 269 -6.51 8.43 -13.48
N SER A 270 -6.68 9.73 -13.23
CA SER A 270 -5.58 10.59 -12.82
C SER A 270 -5.22 10.38 -11.36
N ASP A 271 -3.95 10.58 -10.99
CA ASP A 271 -3.63 10.84 -9.60
C ASP A 271 -4.27 12.15 -9.12
N CYS A 272 -4.45 12.32 -7.79
CA CYS A 272 -5.26 13.40 -7.25
C CYS A 272 -4.63 14.78 -7.47
N GLY A 273 -5.30 15.62 -8.28
CA GLY A 273 -4.78 16.92 -8.70
C GLY A 273 -3.83 16.89 -9.90
N ALA A 274 -3.49 15.71 -10.46
CA ALA A 274 -2.57 15.62 -11.59
C ALA A 274 -3.08 16.35 -12.86
N ILE A 275 -4.39 16.49 -13.03
CA ILE A 275 -4.93 17.29 -14.13
C ILE A 275 -4.77 18.79 -13.87
N ASP A 276 -4.87 19.21 -12.59
CA ASP A 276 -4.58 20.60 -12.19
C ASP A 276 -3.10 20.93 -12.47
N ASP A 277 -2.20 20.01 -12.20
CA ASP A 277 -0.77 20.18 -12.45
C ASP A 277 -0.46 20.52 -13.92
N ILE A 278 -1.21 19.98 -14.87
CA ILE A 278 -0.99 20.23 -16.32
C ILE A 278 -0.97 21.71 -16.65
N TYR A 279 -1.87 22.51 -16.05
CA TYR A 279 -1.92 23.96 -16.32
C TYR A 279 -1.36 24.81 -15.18
N ALA A 280 -1.59 24.42 -13.93
CA ALA A 280 -1.22 25.22 -12.79
C ALA A 280 0.29 25.15 -12.47
N ARG A 281 0.92 23.99 -12.63
CA ARG A 281 2.33 23.74 -12.24
C ARG A 281 3.22 23.44 -13.44
N HIS A 282 2.85 22.48 -14.28
CA HIS A 282 3.64 22.11 -15.47
C HIS A 282 3.57 23.13 -16.60
N LYS A 283 2.55 23.98 -16.63
CA LYS A 283 2.35 25.03 -17.66
C LYS A 283 2.30 24.48 -19.09
N VAL A 284 1.85 23.23 -19.28
CA VAL A 284 1.72 22.61 -20.61
C VAL A 284 0.63 23.30 -21.42
N VAL A 285 -0.46 23.72 -20.77
CA VAL A 285 -1.55 24.53 -21.33
C VAL A 285 -1.89 25.67 -20.40
N ALA A 286 -2.71 26.62 -20.86
CA ALA A 286 -2.96 27.87 -20.14
C ALA A 286 -4.13 27.81 -19.15
N THR A 287 -5.12 26.93 -19.37
CA THR A 287 -6.39 26.93 -18.61
C THR A 287 -6.81 25.51 -18.19
N GLY A 288 -7.64 25.44 -17.13
CA GLY A 288 -8.22 24.17 -16.70
C GLY A 288 -9.09 23.51 -17.78
N ALA A 289 -9.82 24.26 -18.59
CA ALA A 289 -10.60 23.70 -19.71
C ALA A 289 -9.70 23.03 -20.76
N GLN A 290 -8.54 23.64 -21.08
CA GLN A 290 -7.56 23.06 -21.98
C GLN A 290 -6.91 21.81 -21.36
N ALA A 291 -6.62 21.83 -20.05
CA ALA A 291 -6.04 20.69 -19.34
C ALA A 291 -7.01 19.49 -19.31
N ALA A 292 -8.28 19.74 -18.98
CA ALA A 292 -9.33 18.73 -19.01
C ALA A 292 -9.50 18.13 -20.42
N ALA A 293 -9.59 18.96 -21.46
CA ALA A 293 -9.71 18.50 -22.84
C ALA A 293 -8.47 17.69 -23.28
N LEU A 294 -7.26 18.14 -22.95
CA LEU A 294 -6.01 17.41 -23.25
C LEU A 294 -6.04 16.02 -22.60
N ALA A 295 -6.32 15.94 -21.30
CA ALA A 295 -6.30 14.69 -20.55
C ALA A 295 -7.33 13.68 -21.11
N VAL A 296 -8.57 14.07 -21.37
CA VAL A 296 -9.59 13.18 -21.94
C VAL A 296 -9.20 12.74 -23.36
N LYS A 297 -8.74 13.68 -24.19
CA LYS A 297 -8.31 13.37 -25.58
C LYS A 297 -7.13 12.42 -25.63
N THR A 298 -6.23 12.45 -24.67
CA THR A 298 -5.10 11.51 -24.57
C THR A 298 -5.46 10.18 -23.92
N GLY A 299 -6.60 10.09 -23.23
CA GLY A 299 -7.15 8.83 -22.75
C GLY A 299 -7.30 8.70 -21.25
N THR A 300 -7.18 9.79 -20.47
CA THR A 300 -7.51 9.83 -19.04
C THR A 300 -9.02 9.98 -18.90
N ASP A 301 -9.67 8.92 -18.42
CA ASP A 301 -11.13 8.79 -18.43
C ASP A 301 -11.78 9.33 -17.15
N LEU A 302 -11.07 9.28 -16.02
CA LEU A 302 -11.54 9.66 -14.68
C LEU A 302 -10.54 10.63 -14.04
N GLU A 303 -11.04 11.65 -13.40
CA GLU A 303 -10.22 12.57 -12.61
C GLU A 303 -10.40 12.33 -11.10
N CYS A 304 -9.30 12.27 -10.36
CA CYS A 304 -9.30 12.60 -8.94
C CYS A 304 -9.02 14.09 -8.79
N GLY A 305 -10.07 14.87 -8.60
CA GLY A 305 -9.99 16.34 -8.60
C GLY A 305 -11.24 17.02 -9.08
N ARG A 306 -11.12 18.28 -9.53
CA ARG A 306 -12.27 19.12 -9.92
C ARG A 306 -12.12 19.79 -11.30
N VAL A 307 -11.02 19.55 -12.01
CA VAL A 307 -10.74 20.24 -13.29
C VAL A 307 -11.69 19.76 -14.39
N TYR A 308 -12.13 18.50 -14.33
CA TYR A 308 -13.09 17.94 -15.30
C TYR A 308 -14.45 18.63 -15.26
N ALA A 309 -14.81 19.36 -14.21
CA ALA A 309 -15.98 20.24 -14.23
C ALA A 309 -15.92 21.28 -15.37
N ASN A 310 -14.73 21.64 -15.86
CA ASN A 310 -14.55 22.54 -17.00
C ASN A 310 -14.83 21.87 -18.38
N LEU A 311 -15.08 20.55 -18.44
CA LEU A 311 -15.32 19.85 -19.72
C LEU A 311 -16.58 20.37 -20.44
N VAL A 312 -17.62 20.77 -19.70
CA VAL A 312 -18.82 21.39 -20.30
C VAL A 312 -18.43 22.65 -21.06
N ASP A 313 -17.59 23.49 -20.47
CA ASP A 313 -17.13 24.73 -21.12
C ASP A 313 -16.10 24.44 -22.23
N ALA A 314 -15.28 23.38 -22.06
CA ALA A 314 -14.36 22.95 -23.12
C ALA A 314 -15.10 22.49 -24.37
N VAL A 315 -16.26 21.83 -24.26
CA VAL A 315 -17.12 21.48 -25.40
C VAL A 315 -17.67 22.74 -26.04
N LYS A 316 -18.20 23.71 -25.28
CA LYS A 316 -18.69 24.98 -25.80
C LYS A 316 -17.62 25.78 -26.55
N GLN A 317 -16.37 25.69 -26.10
CA GLN A 317 -15.20 26.32 -26.75
C GLN A 317 -14.65 25.52 -27.94
N GLY A 318 -15.18 24.34 -28.25
CA GLY A 318 -14.68 23.46 -29.31
C GLY A 318 -13.34 22.82 -29.04
N LEU A 319 -12.88 22.79 -27.77
CA LEU A 319 -11.63 22.15 -27.37
C LEU A 319 -11.73 20.62 -27.35
N ILE A 320 -12.93 20.10 -27.11
CA ILE A 320 -13.25 18.67 -27.11
C ILE A 320 -14.68 18.46 -27.61
N THR A 321 -14.97 17.29 -28.15
CA THR A 321 -16.32 16.91 -28.61
C THR A 321 -17.03 16.09 -27.52
N GLU A 322 -18.38 16.14 -27.52
CA GLU A 322 -19.17 15.27 -26.62
C GLU A 322 -18.93 13.78 -26.90
N GLN A 323 -18.63 13.39 -28.14
CA GLN A 323 -18.30 11.99 -28.50
C GLN A 323 -17.02 11.49 -27.86
N GLU A 324 -16.02 12.37 -27.67
CA GLU A 324 -14.79 12.01 -26.92
C GLU A 324 -15.10 11.81 -25.43
N ILE A 325 -15.98 12.62 -24.86
CA ILE A 325 -16.50 12.47 -23.49
C ILE A 325 -17.28 11.15 -23.37
N ASP A 326 -18.16 10.83 -24.32
CA ASP A 326 -18.91 9.56 -24.36
C ASP A 326 -17.98 8.36 -24.30
N THR A 327 -16.86 8.43 -24.99
CA THR A 327 -15.87 7.34 -24.98
C THR A 327 -15.30 7.09 -23.58
N ALA A 328 -14.97 8.14 -22.85
CA ALA A 328 -14.47 8.04 -21.47
C ALA A 328 -15.57 7.52 -20.53
N VAL A 329 -16.74 8.12 -20.56
CA VAL A 329 -17.89 7.74 -19.72
C VAL A 329 -18.28 6.28 -19.95
N LYS A 330 -18.28 5.80 -21.20
CA LYS A 330 -18.55 4.39 -21.52
C LYS A 330 -17.57 3.43 -20.88
N ARG A 331 -16.27 3.76 -20.82
CA ARG A 331 -15.26 2.94 -20.14
C ARG A 331 -15.52 2.88 -18.63
N LEU A 332 -15.89 3.99 -18.02
CA LEU A 332 -16.22 4.07 -16.59
C LEU A 332 -17.47 3.24 -16.27
N PHE A 333 -18.55 3.41 -17.03
CA PHE A 333 -19.75 2.61 -16.79
C PHE A 333 -19.53 1.13 -17.07
N LEU A 334 -18.72 0.77 -18.08
CA LEU A 334 -18.37 -0.62 -18.32
C LEU A 334 -17.70 -1.27 -17.09
N ALA A 335 -16.85 -0.54 -16.36
CA ALA A 335 -16.29 -1.01 -15.09
C ALA A 335 -17.39 -1.23 -14.04
N ARG A 336 -18.32 -0.29 -13.86
CA ARG A 336 -19.43 -0.42 -12.90
C ARG A 336 -20.37 -1.58 -13.27
N PHE A 337 -20.63 -1.80 -14.56
CA PHE A 337 -21.37 -2.98 -15.04
C PHE A 337 -20.63 -4.28 -14.75
N LYS A 338 -19.33 -4.33 -14.99
CA LYS A 338 -18.49 -5.50 -14.67
C LYS A 338 -18.41 -5.77 -13.17
N LEU A 339 -18.54 -4.76 -12.31
CA LEU A 339 -18.64 -4.94 -10.87
C LEU A 339 -20.03 -5.47 -10.42
N GLY A 340 -20.98 -5.57 -11.36
CA GLY A 340 -22.34 -6.07 -11.10
C GLY A 340 -23.28 -5.06 -10.46
N MET A 341 -22.98 -3.74 -10.53
CA MET A 341 -23.74 -2.70 -9.83
C MET A 341 -25.14 -2.46 -10.42
N PHE A 342 -25.38 -2.89 -11.64
CA PHE A 342 -26.66 -2.74 -12.38
C PHE A 342 -27.42 -4.04 -12.60
N ASP A 343 -26.97 -5.12 -11.97
CA ASP A 343 -27.57 -6.44 -12.09
C ASP A 343 -28.20 -6.85 -10.75
N PRO A 344 -29.23 -7.72 -10.77
CA PRO A 344 -29.80 -8.23 -9.53
C PRO A 344 -28.73 -8.85 -8.63
N PRO A 345 -28.70 -8.54 -7.31
CA PRO A 345 -27.67 -9.02 -6.39
C PRO A 345 -27.45 -10.53 -6.44
N ASP A 346 -28.52 -11.30 -6.57
CA ASP A 346 -28.46 -12.77 -6.61
C ASP A 346 -27.72 -13.33 -7.84
N SER A 347 -27.61 -12.54 -8.91
CA SER A 347 -26.88 -12.89 -10.13
C SER A 347 -25.38 -12.63 -10.04
N VAL A 348 -24.93 -11.86 -9.05
CA VAL A 348 -23.53 -11.50 -8.83
C VAL A 348 -22.95 -12.36 -7.71
N ARG A 349 -22.12 -13.35 -8.03
CA ARG A 349 -21.62 -14.32 -7.02
C ARG A 349 -20.93 -13.65 -5.81
N TRP A 350 -20.33 -12.50 -5.99
CA TRP A 350 -19.58 -11.79 -4.96
C TRP A 350 -20.45 -11.16 -3.87
N THR A 351 -21.75 -10.97 -4.11
CA THR A 351 -22.69 -10.42 -3.11
C THR A 351 -22.94 -11.36 -1.94
N ARG A 352 -22.55 -12.63 -2.07
CA ARG A 352 -22.74 -13.66 -1.05
C ARG A 352 -21.65 -13.68 0.02
N ILE A 353 -20.59 -12.87 -0.15
CA ILE A 353 -19.48 -12.78 0.82
C ILE A 353 -20.01 -12.07 2.07
N PRO A 354 -20.03 -12.73 3.23
CA PRO A 354 -20.63 -12.18 4.45
C PRO A 354 -19.63 -11.30 5.22
N LEU A 355 -20.13 -10.33 6.00
CA LEU A 355 -19.30 -9.41 6.78
C LEU A 355 -18.35 -10.12 7.78
N ARG A 356 -18.71 -11.29 8.28
CA ARG A 356 -17.89 -12.08 9.23
C ARG A 356 -16.54 -12.57 8.66
N VAL A 357 -16.25 -12.33 7.36
CA VAL A 357 -14.94 -12.64 6.80
C VAL A 357 -13.86 -11.66 7.26
N LEU A 358 -14.25 -10.48 7.75
CA LEU A 358 -13.30 -9.46 8.18
C LEU A 358 -12.41 -9.98 9.31
N ASP A 359 -11.10 -9.86 9.12
CA ASP A 359 -10.06 -10.19 10.11
C ASP A 359 -10.28 -11.54 10.82
N GLN A 360 -10.82 -12.53 10.11
CA GLN A 360 -11.09 -13.86 10.67
C GLN A 360 -9.78 -14.62 10.97
N PRO A 361 -9.80 -15.67 11.84
CA PRO A 361 -8.58 -16.39 12.23
C PRO A 361 -7.74 -16.91 11.07
N ALA A 362 -8.36 -17.35 9.97
CA ALA A 362 -7.65 -17.81 8.78
C ALA A 362 -6.90 -16.67 8.08
N HIS A 363 -7.47 -15.46 8.07
CA HIS A 363 -6.82 -14.28 7.52
C HIS A 363 -5.62 -13.84 8.38
N ARG A 364 -5.78 -13.89 9.73
CA ARG A 364 -4.69 -13.60 10.67
C ARG A 364 -3.53 -14.59 10.53
N GLU A 365 -3.82 -15.90 10.33
CA GLU A 365 -2.77 -16.89 10.09
C GLU A 365 -2.08 -16.67 8.74
N LEU A 366 -2.81 -16.27 7.70
CA LEU A 366 -2.21 -15.90 6.41
C LEU A 366 -1.32 -14.64 6.57
N ALA A 367 -1.75 -13.66 7.36
CA ALA A 367 -0.92 -12.48 7.67
C ALA A 367 0.36 -12.88 8.43
N ARG A 368 0.26 -13.83 9.36
CA ARG A 368 1.44 -14.38 10.06
C ARG A 368 2.37 -15.15 9.12
N GLN A 369 1.82 -15.94 8.21
CA GLN A 369 2.61 -16.61 7.17
C GLN A 369 3.35 -15.58 6.30
N ALA A 370 2.64 -14.57 5.80
CA ALA A 370 3.24 -13.51 5.00
C ALA A 370 4.36 -12.78 5.75
N ALA A 371 4.14 -12.45 7.03
CA ALA A 371 5.15 -11.83 7.87
C ALA A 371 6.36 -12.73 8.10
N ARG A 372 6.19 -14.04 8.34
CA ARG A 372 7.30 -14.99 8.47
C ARG A 372 8.16 -15.08 7.22
N GLU A 373 7.49 -15.17 6.07
CA GLU A 373 8.15 -15.32 4.78
C GLU A 373 8.83 -14.04 4.31
N SER A 374 8.39 -12.87 4.80
CA SER A 374 9.01 -11.57 4.49
C SER A 374 10.29 -11.31 5.28
N ILE A 375 10.48 -11.94 6.45
CA ILE A 375 11.64 -11.70 7.32
C ILE A 375 12.92 -12.16 6.64
N VAL A 376 13.90 -11.27 6.55
CA VAL A 376 15.22 -11.53 5.96
C VAL A 376 16.28 -11.59 7.05
N LEU A 377 16.97 -12.71 7.18
CA LEU A 377 18.13 -12.84 8.05
C LEU A 377 19.35 -12.26 7.33
N LEU A 378 19.80 -11.08 7.76
CA LEU A 378 20.94 -10.39 7.14
C LEU A 378 22.28 -10.86 7.67
N LYS A 379 22.34 -11.17 8.97
CA LYS A 379 23.57 -11.64 9.62
C LYS A 379 23.26 -12.62 10.75
N ASN A 380 24.09 -13.67 10.89
CA ASN A 380 24.02 -14.62 12.00
C ASN A 380 25.42 -15.16 12.36
N ALA A 381 26.27 -14.30 12.89
CA ALA A 381 27.63 -14.65 13.26
C ALA A 381 27.68 -15.63 14.46
N ARG A 382 28.43 -16.69 14.28
CA ARG A 382 28.62 -17.77 15.30
C ARG A 382 27.29 -18.46 15.68
N GLY A 383 26.26 -18.39 14.84
CA GLY A 383 24.99 -19.07 15.09
C GLY A 383 24.28 -18.56 16.36
N LEU A 384 24.26 -17.25 16.60
CA LEU A 384 23.51 -16.67 17.73
C LEU A 384 22.02 -16.99 17.62
N LEU A 385 21.46 -16.91 16.44
CA LEU A 385 20.09 -17.32 16.15
C LEU A 385 20.06 -18.78 15.64
N PRO A 386 19.01 -19.55 15.99
CA PRO A 386 17.88 -19.18 16.84
C PRO A 386 18.27 -19.15 18.34
N LEU A 387 17.61 -18.26 19.08
CA LEU A 387 17.72 -18.15 20.53
C LEU A 387 17.06 -19.34 21.22
N ARG A 388 17.48 -19.61 22.44
CA ARG A 388 16.81 -20.59 23.31
C ARG A 388 15.59 -19.93 23.97
N LYS A 389 14.48 -20.66 24.14
CA LYS A 389 13.26 -20.17 24.80
C LYS A 389 13.35 -20.17 26.34
N ASP A 390 14.40 -20.81 26.90
CA ASP A 390 14.62 -20.95 28.34
C ASP A 390 15.72 -20.01 28.88
N LEU A 391 15.92 -18.87 28.23
CA LEU A 391 16.77 -17.79 28.75
C LEU A 391 16.24 -17.30 30.10
N ARG A 392 17.14 -16.98 31.03
CA ARG A 392 16.71 -16.43 32.33
C ARG A 392 16.17 -15.03 32.20
N THR A 393 16.85 -14.15 31.46
CA THR A 393 16.44 -12.78 31.27
C THR A 393 16.72 -12.35 29.84
N LEU A 394 15.70 -11.78 29.19
CA LEU A 394 15.77 -11.22 27.84
C LEU A 394 15.35 -9.75 27.90
N ALA A 395 16.15 -8.85 27.32
CA ALA A 395 15.76 -7.46 27.16
C ALA A 395 15.28 -7.21 25.72
N VAL A 396 14.12 -6.61 25.59
CA VAL A 396 13.57 -6.09 24.32
C VAL A 396 13.60 -4.58 24.40
N ILE A 397 14.40 -3.94 23.56
CA ILE A 397 14.71 -2.53 23.66
C ILE A 397 14.51 -1.87 22.29
N GLY A 398 14.09 -0.63 22.27
CA GLY A 398 14.00 0.16 21.04
C GLY A 398 12.66 0.88 20.85
N PRO A 399 12.64 1.97 20.08
CA PRO A 399 11.43 2.74 19.81
C PRO A 399 10.36 1.93 19.05
N ASN A 400 10.76 0.95 18.24
CA ASN A 400 9.88 0.11 17.44
C ASN A 400 9.43 -1.18 18.17
N ALA A 401 9.85 -1.40 19.43
CA ALA A 401 9.62 -2.66 20.14
C ALA A 401 8.16 -2.90 20.53
N ASP A 402 7.42 -1.85 20.91
CA ASP A 402 6.05 -1.97 21.44
C ASP A 402 5.08 -0.92 20.93
N GLN A 403 5.18 -0.61 19.64
CA GLN A 403 4.30 0.34 18.95
C GLN A 403 3.66 -0.32 17.72
N TRP A 404 2.42 -0.80 17.87
CA TRP A 404 1.75 -1.55 16.80
C TRP A 404 1.53 -0.73 15.52
N ARG A 405 1.33 0.59 15.63
CA ARG A 405 1.16 1.45 14.45
C ARG A 405 2.41 1.51 13.58
N MET A 406 3.58 1.27 14.15
CA MET A 406 4.84 1.21 13.39
C MET A 406 5.01 -0.10 12.59
N LEU A 407 4.14 -1.08 12.83
CA LEU A 407 4.10 -2.32 12.04
C LEU A 407 3.37 -2.14 10.72
N LEU A 408 2.58 -1.05 10.61
CA LEU A 408 1.75 -0.75 9.47
C LEU A 408 2.46 0.30 8.59
N GLY A 409 2.48 0.05 7.31
CA GLY A 409 2.92 1.01 6.32
C GLY A 409 1.80 1.96 5.89
N ASN A 410 2.03 2.72 4.83
CA ASN A 410 1.01 3.58 4.22
C ASN A 410 -0.20 2.75 3.75
N TYR A 411 -1.37 3.38 3.74
CA TYR A 411 -2.63 2.80 3.23
C TYR A 411 -2.99 1.47 3.89
N ASN A 412 -3.07 1.48 5.21
CA ASN A 412 -3.46 0.33 6.03
C ASN A 412 -4.92 0.38 6.50
N GLY A 413 -5.49 -0.78 6.78
CA GLY A 413 -6.68 -0.95 7.61
C GLY A 413 -6.33 -1.03 9.09
N LEU A 414 -7.35 -1.00 9.96
CA LEU A 414 -7.17 -1.13 11.41
C LEU A 414 -7.33 -2.60 11.81
N PRO A 415 -6.25 -3.31 12.20
CA PRO A 415 -6.35 -4.67 12.68
C PRO A 415 -6.95 -4.72 14.09
N ALA A 416 -7.72 -5.77 14.40
CA ALA A 416 -8.36 -5.90 15.71
C ALA A 416 -7.35 -6.26 16.82
N ASP A 417 -6.31 -7.01 16.52
CA ASP A 417 -5.36 -7.53 17.52
C ASP A 417 -3.92 -7.58 16.98
N PRO A 418 -3.27 -6.41 16.80
CA PRO A 418 -1.91 -6.36 16.31
C PRO A 418 -0.91 -6.85 17.35
N VAL A 419 0.07 -7.65 16.92
CA VAL A 419 1.10 -8.25 17.78
C VAL A 419 2.43 -7.52 17.58
N THR A 420 2.85 -6.75 18.58
CA THR A 420 4.14 -6.06 18.59
C THR A 420 5.32 -7.02 18.80
N PRO A 421 6.56 -6.64 18.44
CA PRO A 421 7.76 -7.42 18.75
C PRO A 421 7.85 -7.82 20.21
N LEU A 422 7.63 -6.89 21.14
CA LEU A 422 7.63 -7.15 22.57
C LEU A 422 6.56 -8.17 22.98
N ARG A 423 5.33 -8.00 22.49
CA ARG A 423 4.21 -8.92 22.78
C ARG A 423 4.51 -10.32 22.21
N GLY A 424 4.92 -10.43 20.95
CA GLY A 424 5.24 -11.71 20.32
C GLY A 424 6.36 -12.46 21.04
N ILE A 425 7.42 -11.76 21.46
CA ILE A 425 8.50 -12.35 22.23
C ILE A 425 8.02 -12.83 23.60
N ARG A 426 7.19 -12.04 24.33
CA ARG A 426 6.61 -12.46 25.63
C ARG A 426 5.74 -13.69 25.50
N GLU A 427 4.96 -13.80 24.45
CA GLU A 427 4.10 -14.95 24.18
C GLU A 427 4.91 -16.22 23.81
N ALA A 428 6.07 -16.06 23.16
CA ALA A 428 6.89 -17.18 22.68
C ALA A 428 7.81 -17.79 23.74
N VAL A 429 8.24 -17.03 24.76
CA VAL A 429 9.13 -17.51 25.78
C VAL A 429 8.38 -18.20 26.93
N GLY A 430 9.07 -19.09 27.65
CA GLY A 430 8.49 -19.77 28.79
C GLY A 430 8.25 -18.84 29.99
N LYS A 431 7.36 -19.24 30.90
CA LYS A 431 7.05 -18.49 32.15
C LYS A 431 8.27 -18.23 33.04
N GLY A 432 9.35 -18.96 32.85
CA GLY A 432 10.63 -18.81 33.60
C GLY A 432 11.53 -17.70 33.03
N THR A 433 11.25 -17.17 31.85
CA THR A 433 12.03 -16.10 31.22
C THR A 433 11.48 -14.75 31.62
N ARG A 434 12.31 -13.93 32.26
CA ARG A 434 11.98 -12.53 32.57
C ARG A 434 12.25 -11.67 31.34
N VAL A 435 11.21 -11.07 30.77
CA VAL A 435 11.30 -10.14 29.63
C VAL A 435 11.27 -8.71 30.14
N LEU A 436 12.42 -8.02 30.02
CA LEU A 436 12.57 -6.60 30.33
C LEU A 436 12.27 -5.79 29.10
N TYR A 437 11.71 -4.61 29.29
CA TYR A 437 11.42 -3.65 28.20
C TYR A 437 11.93 -2.26 28.56
N ALA A 438 12.50 -1.60 27.58
CA ALA A 438 12.77 -0.16 27.62
C ALA A 438 12.73 0.40 26.18
N ARG A 439 12.24 1.65 26.05
CA ARG A 439 12.20 2.32 24.74
C ARG A 439 13.60 2.69 24.23
N GLY A 440 14.42 3.27 25.09
CA GLY A 440 15.84 3.51 24.86
C GLY A 440 16.18 4.76 24.07
N ALA A 441 15.43 5.11 23.03
CA ALA A 441 15.65 6.25 22.18
C ALA A 441 14.32 6.80 21.62
N ASP A 442 14.37 8.03 21.13
CA ASP A 442 13.38 8.58 20.21
C ASP A 442 13.57 7.99 18.81
N LEU A 443 12.55 8.13 17.94
CA LEU A 443 12.62 7.65 16.55
C LEU A 443 13.66 8.40 15.72
N ALA A 444 13.71 9.72 15.88
CA ALA A 444 14.72 10.61 15.32
C ALA A 444 14.85 11.82 16.26
N ASP A 445 15.86 12.65 16.01
CA ASP A 445 16.03 13.88 16.79
C ASP A 445 14.78 14.76 16.71
N GLY A 446 14.24 15.11 17.90
CA GLY A 446 13.00 15.85 17.99
C GLY A 446 11.75 15.11 17.52
N PHE A 447 11.82 13.80 17.30
CA PHE A 447 10.65 12.97 16.92
C PHE A 447 10.42 11.82 17.93
N PRO A 448 9.75 12.12 19.07
CA PRO A 448 9.54 11.15 20.12
C PRO A 448 8.52 10.08 19.75
N VAL A 449 8.65 8.91 20.35
CA VAL A 449 7.58 7.91 20.37
C VAL A 449 6.51 8.33 21.36
N LEU A 450 5.26 8.30 20.94
CA LEU A 450 4.11 8.62 21.77
C LEU A 450 3.30 7.37 22.07
N ASP A 451 2.97 7.16 23.34
CA ASP A 451 2.09 6.10 23.84
C ASP A 451 0.73 6.67 24.23
N VAL A 452 -0.29 5.83 24.28
CA VAL A 452 -1.57 6.22 24.88
C VAL A 452 -1.39 6.51 26.36
N VAL A 453 -1.95 7.64 26.80
CA VAL A 453 -1.91 8.02 28.22
C VAL A 453 -2.67 6.99 29.05
N SER A 454 -1.98 6.34 29.99
CA SER A 454 -2.61 5.33 30.83
C SER A 454 -3.48 5.95 31.93
N SER A 455 -4.51 5.20 32.35
CA SER A 455 -5.53 5.67 33.32
C SER A 455 -4.96 6.14 34.65
N ASN A 456 -3.82 5.59 35.10
CA ASN A 456 -3.17 6.01 36.36
C ASN A 456 -2.55 7.42 36.32
N MET A 457 -2.41 8.00 35.12
CA MET A 457 -1.96 9.37 34.91
C MET A 457 -3.13 10.38 34.80
N LEU A 458 -4.36 9.87 34.77
CA LEU A 458 -5.56 10.67 34.57
C LEU A 458 -6.40 10.70 35.83
N ALA A 459 -7.04 11.86 36.10
CA ALA A 459 -8.03 11.99 37.13
C ALA A 459 -9.18 12.91 36.69
N THR A 460 -10.41 12.57 37.07
CA THR A 460 -11.59 13.41 36.89
C THR A 460 -11.44 14.72 37.65
N ASN A 461 -12.29 15.70 37.38
CA ASN A 461 -12.31 16.97 38.15
C ASN A 461 -12.64 16.73 39.62
N ALA A 462 -13.39 15.67 39.95
CA ALA A 462 -13.69 15.26 41.32
C ALA A 462 -12.57 14.44 41.99
N GLY A 463 -11.49 14.10 41.24
CA GLY A 463 -10.32 13.39 41.76
C GLY A 463 -10.37 11.87 41.62
N GLY A 464 -11.45 11.30 41.08
CA GLY A 464 -11.53 9.88 40.70
C GLY A 464 -10.66 9.53 39.49
N PRO A 465 -10.46 8.24 39.16
CA PRO A 465 -9.67 7.84 37.99
C PRO A 465 -10.39 8.16 36.66
N GLY A 466 -9.64 8.58 35.62
CA GLY A 466 -10.14 8.86 34.29
C GLY A 466 -10.42 10.32 33.99
N LEU A 467 -11.25 10.60 32.98
CA LEU A 467 -11.65 11.91 32.51
C LEU A 467 -13.17 12.03 32.51
N ASP A 468 -13.71 13.19 32.93
CA ASP A 468 -15.11 13.53 32.76
C ASP A 468 -15.41 13.78 31.30
N VAL A 469 -16.47 13.17 30.74
CA VAL A 469 -16.85 13.25 29.32
C VAL A 469 -18.21 13.90 29.16
N ALA A 470 -18.32 14.79 28.18
CA ALA A 470 -19.57 15.42 27.79
C ALA A 470 -19.80 15.22 26.28
N TYR A 471 -20.97 14.68 25.90
CA TYR A 471 -21.36 14.41 24.51
C TYR A 471 -22.35 15.46 24.02
N PHE A 472 -22.18 15.93 22.80
CA PHE A 472 -23.01 16.94 22.14
C PHE A 472 -23.51 16.42 20.81
N ASN A 473 -24.80 16.57 20.53
CA ASN A 473 -25.40 16.19 19.23
C ASN A 473 -25.28 17.33 18.21
N SER A 474 -24.12 17.94 18.15
CA SER A 474 -23.74 18.99 17.20
C SER A 474 -22.26 19.28 17.34
N ARG A 475 -21.57 19.48 16.23
CA ARG A 475 -20.16 19.90 16.18
C ARG A 475 -19.89 21.24 16.88
N ALA A 476 -20.90 22.11 17.00
CA ALA A 476 -20.73 23.42 17.61
C ALA A 476 -20.54 23.37 19.16
N MET A 477 -20.76 22.23 19.80
CA MET A 477 -20.75 22.07 21.28
C MET A 477 -21.63 23.12 21.97
N ALA A 478 -22.73 23.51 21.35
CA ALA A 478 -23.62 24.54 21.83
C ALA A 478 -24.70 23.94 22.79
N GLY A 479 -25.03 24.65 23.86
CA GLY A 479 -26.05 24.22 24.83
C GLY A 479 -25.51 23.22 25.85
N ALA A 480 -26.44 22.55 26.54
CA ALA A 480 -26.09 21.49 27.48
C ALA A 480 -25.71 20.20 26.76
N PRO A 481 -24.79 19.42 27.31
CA PRO A 481 -24.48 18.12 26.74
C PRO A 481 -25.69 17.19 26.80
N VAL A 482 -25.89 16.35 25.78
CA VAL A 482 -27.00 15.36 25.77
C VAL A 482 -26.75 14.24 26.79
N SER A 483 -25.49 14.01 27.15
CA SER A 483 -25.09 13.01 28.15
C SER A 483 -23.69 13.30 28.67
N THR A 484 -23.41 12.78 29.86
CA THR A 484 -22.10 12.79 30.50
C THR A 484 -21.68 11.39 30.94
N ALA A 485 -20.38 11.10 30.94
CA ALA A 485 -19.81 9.84 31.41
C ALA A 485 -18.42 10.07 32.01
N VAL A 486 -17.75 9.00 32.41
CA VAL A 486 -16.33 8.98 32.76
C VAL A 486 -15.65 7.95 31.94
N ASP A 487 -14.61 8.35 31.17
CA ASP A 487 -13.73 7.45 30.46
C ASP A 487 -12.46 7.22 31.28
N THR A 488 -12.07 5.97 31.45
CA THR A 488 -10.85 5.60 32.19
C THR A 488 -9.58 6.10 31.52
N THR A 489 -9.61 6.20 30.20
CA THR A 489 -8.55 6.78 29.34
C THR A 489 -9.22 7.36 28.10
N LEU A 490 -8.54 8.23 27.37
CA LEU A 490 -8.97 8.68 26.05
C LEU A 490 -8.26 7.83 25.00
N ASP A 491 -8.88 6.70 24.67
CA ASP A 491 -8.42 5.70 23.70
C ASP A 491 -9.67 5.11 23.04
N VAL A 492 -10.29 5.88 22.13
CA VAL A 492 -11.60 5.58 21.57
C VAL A 492 -11.54 5.35 20.06
N ASN A 493 -12.32 4.38 19.61
CA ASN A 493 -12.57 4.11 18.21
C ASN A 493 -14.03 3.66 18.05
N TRP A 494 -14.85 4.51 17.48
CA TRP A 494 -16.28 4.25 17.25
C TRP A 494 -16.55 3.81 15.80
N HIS A 495 -15.49 3.68 14.97
CA HIS A 495 -15.59 3.37 13.55
C HIS A 495 -16.50 4.37 12.81
N ASP A 496 -17.29 3.93 11.83
CA ASP A 496 -18.27 4.76 11.12
C ASP A 496 -19.51 5.11 11.97
N GLY A 497 -19.40 4.99 13.30
CA GLY A 497 -20.51 5.20 14.24
C GLY A 497 -20.29 6.38 15.17
N ALA A 498 -21.14 6.45 16.17
CA ALA A 498 -21.05 7.41 17.26
C ALA A 498 -20.89 6.68 18.60
N PRO A 499 -20.39 7.36 19.67
CA PRO A 499 -20.26 6.78 21.00
C PRO A 499 -21.60 6.32 21.61
N ARG A 500 -22.72 6.78 21.04
CA ARG A 500 -24.09 6.51 21.53
C ARG A 500 -25.05 6.46 20.34
N ALA A 501 -26.07 5.64 20.47
CA ALA A 501 -27.09 5.47 19.41
C ALA A 501 -28.01 6.70 19.20
N ASP A 502 -28.02 7.64 20.14
CA ASP A 502 -28.82 8.87 20.09
C ASP A 502 -28.03 10.07 19.54
N LEU A 503 -26.80 9.85 19.06
CA LEU A 503 -26.00 10.86 18.38
C LEU A 503 -25.99 10.62 16.86
N ASN A 504 -25.95 11.71 16.09
CA ASN A 504 -25.72 11.60 14.66
C ASN A 504 -24.25 11.18 14.40
N PRO A 505 -23.97 10.05 13.73
CA PRO A 505 -22.60 9.58 13.51
C PRO A 505 -21.70 10.60 12.81
N ASP A 506 -22.26 11.44 11.93
CA ASP A 506 -21.53 12.42 11.11
C ASP A 506 -21.68 13.88 11.60
N ASP A 507 -22.27 14.11 12.77
CA ASP A 507 -22.40 15.47 13.34
C ASP A 507 -22.54 15.45 14.86
N PHE A 508 -21.44 15.11 15.54
CA PHE A 508 -21.40 15.17 17.00
C PHE A 508 -20.08 15.77 17.51
N ALA A 509 -20.04 16.08 18.78
CA ALA A 509 -18.79 16.47 19.43
C ALA A 509 -18.68 15.88 20.84
N VAL A 510 -17.44 15.76 21.30
CA VAL A 510 -17.12 15.24 22.63
C VAL A 510 -16.09 16.12 23.30
N ARG A 511 -16.30 16.40 24.57
CA ARG A 511 -15.36 17.10 25.44
C ARG A 511 -14.96 16.22 26.61
N TRP A 512 -13.65 15.96 26.71
CA TRP A 512 -13.05 15.35 27.92
C TRP A 512 -12.43 16.43 28.77
N THR A 513 -12.64 16.35 30.06
CA THR A 513 -12.04 17.25 31.04
C THR A 513 -11.54 16.47 32.25
N GLY A 514 -10.50 16.99 32.87
CA GLY A 514 -9.90 16.35 34.04
C GLY A 514 -8.49 16.85 34.33
N ARG A 515 -7.65 15.96 34.80
CA ARG A 515 -6.29 16.27 35.20
C ARG A 515 -5.31 15.24 34.67
N PHE A 516 -4.15 15.72 34.26
CA PHE A 516 -2.98 14.90 33.89
C PHE A 516 -1.93 14.98 35.00
N ARG A 517 -1.39 13.83 35.40
CA ARG A 517 -0.38 13.69 36.45
C ARG A 517 0.85 12.95 35.90
N PRO A 518 1.91 13.65 35.58
CA PRO A 518 3.13 12.99 35.06
C PRO A 518 3.76 12.12 36.16
N PRO A 519 4.20 10.89 35.84
CA PRO A 519 4.78 9.98 36.85
C PRO A 519 6.19 10.40 37.30
N ARG A 520 6.90 11.16 36.49
CA ARG A 520 8.25 11.66 36.74
C ARG A 520 8.37 13.12 36.29
N SER A 521 9.34 13.85 36.80
CA SER A 521 9.68 15.19 36.28
C SER A 521 10.57 15.04 35.07
N GLY A 522 10.36 15.87 34.04
CA GLY A 522 11.15 15.83 32.81
C GLY A 522 10.50 16.57 31.65
N THR A 523 11.08 16.39 30.45
CA THR A 523 10.58 16.95 29.21
C THR A 523 9.63 15.95 28.53
N TYR A 524 8.40 16.37 28.29
CA TYR A 524 7.33 15.56 27.70
C TYR A 524 6.85 16.17 26.38
N TRP A 525 6.31 15.31 25.54
CA TRP A 525 5.38 15.69 24.48
C TRP A 525 4.02 15.08 24.77
N LEU A 526 2.98 15.89 24.70
CA LEU A 526 1.60 15.42 24.66
C LEU A 526 1.12 15.46 23.22
N GLY A 527 0.22 14.57 22.85
CA GLY A 527 -0.29 14.51 21.49
C GLY A 527 -1.70 13.94 21.41
N LEU A 528 -2.28 14.08 20.24
CA LEU A 528 -3.50 13.41 19.85
C LEU A 528 -3.30 12.76 18.49
N ILE A 529 -3.88 11.58 18.28
CA ILE A 529 -4.00 10.94 16.99
C ILE A 529 -5.45 10.50 16.79
N GLY A 530 -6.00 10.76 15.64
CA GLY A 530 -7.37 10.38 15.29
C GLY A 530 -7.83 11.01 13.98
N THR A 531 -9.03 10.63 13.57
CA THR A 531 -9.71 11.11 12.36
C THR A 531 -10.60 12.33 12.61
N MET A 532 -10.98 12.55 13.87
CA MET A 532 -11.80 13.69 14.29
C MET A 532 -11.02 15.03 14.23
N ARG A 533 -11.71 16.15 14.18
CA ARG A 533 -11.11 17.46 14.51
C ARG A 533 -10.91 17.57 16.01
N PHE A 534 -9.73 17.95 16.46
CA PHE A 534 -9.42 17.97 17.89
C PHE A 534 -8.56 19.16 18.33
N GLN A 535 -8.68 19.46 19.62
CA GLN A 535 -7.84 20.42 20.34
C GLN A 535 -7.50 19.86 21.71
N LEU A 536 -6.26 20.01 22.15
CA LEU A 536 -5.79 19.66 23.50
C LEU A 536 -5.34 20.91 24.21
N PHE A 537 -5.83 21.09 25.43
CA PHE A 537 -5.46 22.18 26.32
C PHE A 537 -4.84 21.61 27.59
N LEU A 538 -3.76 22.23 28.05
CA LEU A 538 -3.11 21.97 29.33
C LEU A 538 -3.03 23.25 30.13
N ASP A 539 -3.57 23.29 31.36
CA ASP A 539 -3.75 24.50 32.18
C ASP A 539 -4.34 25.68 31.39
N ASP A 540 -5.37 25.39 30.56
CA ASP A 540 -6.09 26.31 29.67
C ASP A 540 -5.28 26.79 28.45
N SER A 541 -4.00 26.42 28.33
CA SER A 541 -3.19 26.73 27.15
C SER A 541 -3.45 25.69 26.05
N LEU A 542 -3.73 26.12 24.82
CA LEU A 542 -3.84 25.26 23.67
C LEU A 542 -2.45 24.71 23.31
N VAL A 543 -2.26 23.39 23.46
CA VAL A 543 -0.97 22.73 23.21
C VAL A 543 -0.95 21.85 21.95
N VAL A 544 -2.14 21.37 21.51
CA VAL A 544 -2.28 20.59 20.27
C VAL A 544 -3.57 21.01 19.56
N ARG A 545 -3.50 21.13 18.24
CA ARG A 545 -4.67 21.31 17.37
C ARG A 545 -4.50 20.46 16.13
N SER A 546 -5.56 19.74 15.74
CA SER A 546 -5.56 19.03 14.47
C SER A 546 -5.33 19.99 13.30
N VAL A 547 -4.45 19.60 12.40
CA VAL A 547 -4.21 20.29 11.14
C VAL A 547 -4.94 19.51 10.07
N TYR A 548 -6.09 20.01 9.60
CA TYR A 548 -6.74 19.46 8.41
C TYR A 548 -6.12 20.08 7.18
N PRO A 549 -5.83 19.30 6.14
CA PRO A 549 -5.58 19.86 4.83
C PRO A 549 -6.82 20.67 4.43
N THR A 550 -6.59 21.85 3.90
CA THR A 550 -7.64 22.80 3.45
C THR A 550 -8.29 22.35 2.13
N HIS A 551 -7.97 21.15 1.64
CA HIS A 551 -8.54 20.58 0.41
C HIS A 551 -9.67 19.64 0.78
N ASP A 552 -10.83 19.96 0.28
CA ASP A 552 -12.05 19.18 0.43
C ASP A 552 -11.81 17.72 0.04
N GLY A 553 -11.86 16.83 1.00
CA GLY A 553 -11.99 15.41 0.77
C GLY A 553 -10.74 14.54 0.91
N GLU A 554 -9.59 15.06 1.29
CA GLU A 554 -8.48 14.19 1.72
C GLU A 554 -8.63 13.84 3.20
N PHE A 555 -8.84 12.55 3.49
CA PHE A 555 -8.63 12.01 4.83
C PHE A 555 -7.12 11.91 5.06
N PRO A 556 -6.54 12.64 6.01
CA PRO A 556 -5.19 12.35 6.43
C PRO A 556 -5.17 10.94 7.02
N ASP A 557 -4.15 10.15 6.72
CA ASP A 557 -3.79 9.05 7.59
C ASP A 557 -3.68 9.62 9.01
N PRO A 558 -4.29 8.99 10.03
CA PRO A 558 -4.20 9.50 11.37
C PRO A 558 -2.73 9.49 11.80
N ARG A 559 -2.15 10.69 11.85
CA ARG A 559 -0.79 10.92 12.32
C ARG A 559 -0.85 11.63 13.66
N PRO A 560 0.05 11.31 14.61
CA PRO A 560 0.11 12.04 15.87
C PRO A 560 0.39 13.52 15.61
N VAL A 561 -0.49 14.38 16.09
CA VAL A 561 -0.21 15.80 16.24
C VAL A 561 0.23 16.03 17.68
N ARG A 562 1.41 16.60 17.86
CA ARG A 562 2.05 16.74 19.16
C ARG A 562 2.26 18.20 19.55
N SER A 563 2.42 18.42 20.85
CA SER A 563 2.82 19.69 21.42
C SER A 563 4.30 20.01 21.11
N GLU A 564 4.68 21.24 21.34
CA GLU A 564 6.07 21.56 21.64
C GLU A 564 6.51 20.85 22.94
N PRO A 565 7.83 20.75 23.22
CA PRO A 565 8.33 20.16 24.45
C PRO A 565 7.75 20.86 25.70
N LEU A 566 7.19 20.09 26.63
CA LEU A 566 6.58 20.56 27.87
C LEU A 566 7.41 20.13 29.08
N ARG A 567 7.89 21.07 29.89
CA ARG A 567 8.53 20.73 31.16
C ARG A 567 7.47 20.46 32.22
N LEU A 568 7.32 19.22 32.64
CA LEU A 568 6.31 18.79 33.62
C LEU A 568 6.98 18.22 34.86
N GLU A 569 6.31 18.39 36.02
CA GLU A 569 6.80 18.02 37.34
C GLU A 569 6.02 16.84 37.92
N ALA A 570 6.71 15.83 38.44
CA ALA A 570 6.09 14.71 39.12
C ALA A 570 5.23 15.19 40.30
N GLY A 571 4.08 14.57 40.46
CA GLY A 571 3.15 14.93 41.55
C GLY A 571 2.33 16.20 41.35
N ARG A 572 2.68 17.08 40.42
CA ARG A 572 1.84 18.20 40.00
C ARG A 572 0.69 17.72 39.15
N SER A 573 -0.49 18.30 39.38
CA SER A 573 -1.72 17.99 38.65
C SER A 573 -2.06 19.13 37.70
N TYR A 574 -2.00 18.84 36.40
CA TYR A 574 -2.29 19.81 35.35
C TYR A 574 -3.73 19.64 34.88
N ARG A 575 -4.45 20.75 34.65
CA ARG A 575 -5.81 20.68 34.07
C ARG A 575 -5.69 20.24 32.60
N LEU A 576 -6.47 19.22 32.24
CA LEU A 576 -6.53 18.68 30.87
C LEU A 576 -7.94 18.89 30.31
N ARG A 577 -8.00 19.41 29.08
CA ARG A 577 -9.22 19.41 28.28
C ARG A 577 -8.90 18.98 26.86
N VAL A 578 -9.73 18.07 26.33
CA VAL A 578 -9.72 17.69 24.92
C VAL A 578 -11.11 17.96 24.35
N ASP A 579 -11.17 18.72 23.27
CA ASP A 579 -12.36 18.95 22.47
C ASP A 579 -12.21 18.23 21.15
N ALA A 580 -13.21 17.41 20.76
CA ALA A 580 -13.23 16.70 19.49
C ALA A 580 -14.56 16.84 18.77
N GLN A 581 -14.52 16.90 17.44
CA GLN A 581 -15.67 17.10 16.58
C GLN A 581 -15.61 16.09 15.43
N GLU A 582 -16.71 15.37 15.22
CA GLU A 582 -16.86 14.43 14.09
C GLU A 582 -17.70 15.07 12.98
N SER A 583 -17.30 14.83 11.74
CA SER A 583 -18.01 15.38 10.59
C SER A 583 -18.38 14.33 9.53
N TYR A 584 -17.68 13.23 9.45
CA TYR A 584 -17.96 12.09 8.57
C TYR A 584 -16.84 11.04 8.66
N GLY A 585 -17.16 9.79 8.43
CA GLY A 585 -16.24 8.66 8.36
C GLY A 585 -15.88 8.04 9.71
N ASP A 586 -14.67 7.48 9.82
CA ASP A 586 -14.20 6.84 11.05
C ASP A 586 -14.00 7.85 12.18
N ALA A 587 -14.67 7.65 13.30
CA ALA A 587 -14.55 8.46 14.51
C ALA A 587 -13.60 7.81 15.52
N GLN A 588 -12.33 8.22 15.52
CA GLN A 588 -11.33 7.73 16.47
C GLN A 588 -10.49 8.87 17.05
N LEU A 589 -10.11 8.72 18.31
CA LEU A 589 -9.22 9.66 18.99
C LEU A 589 -8.48 9.01 20.15
N HIS A 590 -7.16 9.27 20.24
CA HIS A 590 -6.31 8.74 21.29
C HIS A 590 -5.44 9.86 21.86
N LEU A 591 -5.42 9.98 23.19
CA LEU A 591 -4.54 10.91 23.91
C LEU A 591 -3.19 10.25 24.14
N LEU A 592 -2.15 10.93 23.69
CA LEU A 592 -0.79 10.41 23.66
C LEU A 592 0.16 11.21 24.56
N TRP A 593 1.22 10.54 25.03
CA TRP A 593 2.31 11.15 25.78
C TRP A 593 3.65 10.48 25.43
N SER A 594 4.76 11.20 25.62
CA SER A 594 6.10 10.62 25.55
C SER A 594 6.61 10.19 26.93
N THR A 595 7.50 9.19 26.98
CA THR A 595 8.38 9.02 28.15
C THR A 595 9.32 10.24 28.24
N PRO A 596 9.66 10.72 29.44
CA PRO A 596 10.66 11.79 29.57
C PRO A 596 11.96 11.41 28.88
N HIS A 597 12.42 12.27 27.98
CA HIS A 597 13.58 12.01 27.14
C HIS A 597 14.84 11.64 27.95
N GLU A 598 15.06 12.32 29.08
CA GLU A 598 16.19 12.14 29.96
C GLU A 598 16.27 10.73 30.59
N MET A 599 15.20 9.95 30.53
CA MET A 599 15.10 8.62 31.13
C MET A 599 15.33 7.48 30.13
N LEU A 600 15.23 7.76 28.84
CA LEU A 600 15.19 6.71 27.80
C LEU A 600 16.45 5.84 27.82
N GLU A 601 17.62 6.43 27.70
CA GLU A 601 18.89 5.72 27.66
C GLU A 601 19.19 4.99 28.97
N THR A 602 18.96 5.64 30.11
CA THR A 602 19.25 5.07 31.44
C THR A 602 18.44 3.78 31.68
N ASP A 603 17.14 3.80 31.35
CA ASP A 603 16.27 2.65 31.50
C ASP A 603 16.69 1.51 30.55
N ALA A 604 17.11 1.82 29.32
CA ALA A 604 17.60 0.84 28.35
C ALA A 604 18.92 0.18 28.79
N LEU A 605 19.91 0.97 29.22
CA LEU A 605 21.19 0.43 29.69
C LEU A 605 21.03 -0.45 30.92
N ARG A 606 20.13 -0.08 31.85
CA ARG A 606 19.80 -0.91 33.00
C ARG A 606 19.18 -2.24 32.56
N ALA A 607 18.17 -2.22 31.71
CA ALA A 607 17.50 -3.42 31.19
C ALA A 607 18.48 -4.33 30.45
N ALA A 608 19.35 -3.77 29.61
CA ALA A 608 20.36 -4.51 28.86
C ALA A 608 21.42 -5.11 29.79
N GLY A 609 21.87 -4.40 30.82
CA GLY A 609 22.85 -4.85 31.79
C GLY A 609 22.37 -6.09 32.56
N GLU A 610 21.09 -6.20 32.87
CA GLU A 610 20.45 -7.33 33.55
C GLU A 610 20.20 -8.55 32.64
N ALA A 611 20.23 -8.36 31.32
CA ALA A 611 19.83 -9.39 30.38
C ALA A 611 20.95 -10.38 30.03
N ASP A 612 20.56 -11.63 29.70
CA ASP A 612 21.44 -12.62 29.08
C ASP A 612 21.62 -12.33 27.57
N VAL A 613 20.56 -11.83 26.91
CA VAL A 613 20.51 -11.45 25.49
C VAL A 613 19.68 -10.18 25.33
N VAL A 614 20.07 -9.33 24.40
CA VAL A 614 19.31 -8.14 24.03
C VAL A 614 18.76 -8.30 22.63
N VAL A 615 17.45 -8.05 22.45
CA VAL A 615 16.79 -7.87 21.17
C VAL A 615 16.51 -6.38 21.03
N LEU A 616 17.18 -5.76 20.06
CA LEU A 616 17.14 -4.31 19.84
C LEU A 616 16.32 -4.00 18.59
N CYS A 617 15.11 -3.46 18.76
CA CYS A 617 14.16 -3.15 17.70
C CYS A 617 14.29 -1.68 17.29
N LEU A 618 14.96 -1.46 16.18
CA LEU A 618 15.27 -0.14 15.63
C LEU A 618 14.76 -0.02 14.18
N GLY A 619 14.74 1.19 13.65
CA GLY A 619 14.40 1.43 12.25
C GLY A 619 13.63 2.71 12.04
N LEU A 620 12.68 2.64 11.13
CA LEU A 620 11.87 3.77 10.67
C LEU A 620 10.40 3.57 11.02
N THR A 621 9.58 4.43 10.45
CA THR A 621 8.11 4.35 10.55
C THR A 621 7.49 5.11 9.37
N ALA A 622 6.30 4.70 8.93
CA ALA A 622 5.50 5.44 7.96
C ALA A 622 5.11 6.86 8.41
N GLN A 623 5.45 7.25 9.64
CA GLN A 623 5.33 8.64 10.12
C GLN A 623 6.57 9.50 9.77
N LEU A 624 7.68 8.90 9.34
CA LEU A 624 8.92 9.57 8.94
C LEU A 624 9.15 9.47 7.44
N GLU A 625 8.86 8.30 6.84
CA GLU A 625 8.96 8.08 5.40
C GLU A 625 7.58 7.77 4.80
N GLY A 626 7.21 8.41 3.71
CA GLY A 626 5.90 8.21 3.07
C GLY A 626 5.52 9.35 2.14
N GLU A 627 4.24 9.40 1.80
CA GLU A 627 3.67 10.30 0.82
C GLU A 627 3.45 11.71 1.36
N GLU A 628 4.02 12.71 0.67
CA GLU A 628 3.74 14.15 0.83
C GLU A 628 3.66 14.63 2.30
N MET A 629 4.68 14.28 3.08
CA MET A 629 4.69 14.52 4.51
C MET A 629 5.22 15.92 4.85
N ARG A 630 4.67 16.50 5.91
CA ARG A 630 5.23 17.73 6.51
C ARG A 630 6.31 17.37 7.54
N VAL A 631 7.34 16.65 7.10
CA VAL A 631 8.48 16.24 7.94
C VAL A 631 9.72 16.92 7.40
N GLU A 632 10.32 17.79 8.23
CA GLU A 632 11.57 18.51 7.96
C GLU A 632 12.47 18.36 9.20
N ILE A 633 13.17 17.24 9.29
CA ILE A 633 14.11 16.92 10.39
C ILE A 633 15.37 16.30 9.81
N GLU A 634 16.44 16.20 10.58
CA GLU A 634 17.69 15.57 10.13
C GLU A 634 17.43 14.14 9.62
N GLY A 635 17.84 13.87 8.40
CA GLY A 635 17.67 12.59 7.73
C GLY A 635 16.37 12.44 6.91
N PHE A 636 15.42 13.41 7.00
CA PHE A 636 14.11 13.32 6.35
C PHE A 636 13.64 14.67 5.81
N ARG A 637 13.00 14.66 4.63
CA ARG A 637 12.41 15.85 4.01
C ARG A 637 11.18 15.49 3.19
N GLY A 638 10.03 16.05 3.57
CA GLY A 638 8.78 15.91 2.80
C GLY A 638 8.26 14.48 2.67
N GLY A 639 8.75 13.56 3.50
CA GLY A 639 8.47 12.13 3.43
C GLY A 639 9.61 11.30 2.84
N ASP A 640 10.56 11.90 2.14
CA ASP A 640 11.75 11.24 1.64
C ASP A 640 12.90 11.23 2.66
N ARG A 641 13.83 10.31 2.47
CA ARG A 641 15.06 10.24 3.23
C ARG A 641 16.14 11.06 2.55
N THR A 642 16.95 11.77 3.37
CA THR A 642 18.14 12.50 2.91
C THR A 642 19.44 11.77 3.27
N ARG A 643 19.35 10.74 4.16
CA ARG A 643 20.43 9.84 4.59
C ARG A 643 19.92 8.41 4.61
N LEU A 644 20.82 7.44 4.51
CA LEU A 644 20.46 5.99 4.60
C LEU A 644 20.77 5.38 5.96
N ASP A 645 21.48 6.09 6.83
CA ASP A 645 21.86 5.61 8.17
C ASP A 645 20.62 5.49 9.08
N LEU A 646 20.77 4.74 10.16
CA LEU A 646 19.81 4.82 11.27
C LEU A 646 19.76 6.26 11.79
N PRO A 647 18.60 6.77 12.25
CA PRO A 647 18.54 8.04 12.96
C PRO A 647 19.50 8.10 14.13
N ALA A 648 20.13 9.26 14.35
CA ALA A 648 21.23 9.42 15.29
C ALA A 648 20.93 8.92 16.72
N PRO A 649 19.75 9.18 17.34
CA PRO A 649 19.45 8.63 18.67
C PRO A 649 19.44 7.09 18.73
N GLN A 650 19.01 6.47 17.66
CA GLN A 650 18.96 5.00 17.56
C GLN A 650 20.34 4.40 17.33
N GLN A 651 21.18 5.05 16.50
CA GLN A 651 22.58 4.63 16.30
C GLN A 651 23.37 4.73 17.61
N GLN A 652 23.22 5.81 18.36
CA GLN A 652 23.86 6.01 19.65
C GLN A 652 23.41 4.93 20.66
N LEU A 653 22.11 4.65 20.77
CA LEU A 653 21.58 3.60 21.61
C LEU A 653 22.20 2.24 21.26
N LEU A 654 22.25 1.90 19.97
CA LEU A 654 22.84 0.65 19.47
C LEU A 654 24.31 0.51 19.93
N GLU A 655 25.12 1.54 19.77
CA GLU A 655 26.53 1.54 20.16
C GLU A 655 26.70 1.37 21.67
N ARG A 656 25.90 2.08 22.46
CA ARG A 656 25.91 2.00 23.93
C ARG A 656 25.50 0.63 24.44
N ILE A 657 24.47 0.02 23.85
CA ILE A 657 24.02 -1.32 24.22
C ILE A 657 25.09 -2.38 23.88
N VAL A 658 25.67 -2.31 22.69
CA VAL A 658 26.69 -3.28 22.25
C VAL A 658 27.95 -3.15 23.11
N ALA A 659 28.32 -1.95 23.57
CA ALA A 659 29.45 -1.71 24.47
C ALA A 659 29.31 -2.43 25.81
N LEU A 660 28.11 -2.84 26.24
CA LEU A 660 27.93 -3.66 27.45
C LEU A 660 28.40 -5.13 27.24
N GLY A 661 28.79 -5.51 26.01
CA GLY A 661 29.33 -6.84 25.70
C GLY A 661 28.30 -7.97 25.71
N LYS A 662 26.99 -7.65 25.82
CA LYS A 662 25.92 -8.65 25.79
C LYS A 662 25.67 -9.15 24.36
N PRO A 663 25.31 -10.45 24.19
CA PRO A 663 24.81 -10.91 22.88
C PRO A 663 23.61 -10.08 22.45
N THR A 664 23.74 -9.43 21.29
CA THR A 664 22.72 -8.51 20.78
C THR A 664 22.24 -8.99 19.41
N VAL A 665 20.91 -9.03 19.25
CA VAL A 665 20.21 -9.19 17.97
C VAL A 665 19.62 -7.84 17.60
N LEU A 666 20.02 -7.30 16.46
CA LEU A 666 19.40 -6.09 15.86
C LEU A 666 18.24 -6.53 14.98
N VAL A 667 17.07 -6.01 15.27
CA VAL A 667 15.85 -6.18 14.47
C VAL A 667 15.55 -4.83 13.82
N LEU A 668 15.52 -4.80 12.51
CA LEU A 668 15.23 -3.62 11.71
C LEU A 668 13.76 -3.64 11.29
N LEU A 669 13.06 -2.54 11.55
CA LEU A 669 11.68 -2.29 11.14
C LEU A 669 11.66 -1.03 10.28
N ASN A 670 11.54 -1.15 8.97
CA ASN A 670 11.64 -0.05 8.01
C ASN A 670 11.00 -0.41 6.68
N GLY A 671 10.75 0.61 5.85
CA GLY A 671 10.19 0.43 4.51
C GLY A 671 11.20 0.64 3.38
N SER A 672 12.45 1.02 3.71
CA SER A 672 13.52 1.33 2.76
C SER A 672 14.86 0.80 3.25
N ALA A 673 15.86 0.68 2.35
CA ALA A 673 17.19 0.18 2.72
C ALA A 673 17.87 1.04 3.78
N LEU A 674 18.48 0.40 4.78
CA LEU A 674 19.26 1.04 5.85
C LEU A 674 20.76 0.75 5.70
N ALA A 675 21.59 1.78 5.80
CA ALA A 675 23.05 1.67 5.82
C ALA A 675 23.56 1.36 7.24
N VAL A 676 23.42 0.10 7.66
CA VAL A 676 23.81 -0.37 9.00
C VAL A 676 25.26 -0.86 9.05
N ASN A 677 26.19 -0.16 8.44
CA ASN A 677 27.61 -0.57 8.32
C ASN A 677 28.26 -0.86 9.67
N TRP A 678 28.00 -0.02 10.68
CA TRP A 678 28.56 -0.23 12.01
C TRP A 678 28.01 -1.51 12.66
N ALA A 679 26.69 -1.76 12.54
CA ALA A 679 26.06 -2.97 13.07
C ALA A 679 26.58 -4.22 12.38
N GLU A 680 26.82 -4.16 11.06
CA GLU A 680 27.39 -5.29 10.31
C GLU A 680 28.75 -5.73 10.90
N GLN A 681 29.56 -4.81 11.41
CA GLN A 681 30.85 -5.14 12.01
C GLN A 681 30.73 -5.61 13.48
N HIS A 682 29.81 -5.04 14.26
CA HIS A 682 29.82 -5.16 15.73
C HIS A 682 28.69 -6.03 16.31
N VAL A 683 27.54 -6.17 15.59
CA VAL A 683 26.40 -6.97 16.07
C VAL A 683 26.49 -8.40 15.56
N ARG A 684 26.06 -9.37 16.38
CA ARG A 684 26.16 -10.79 16.00
C ARG A 684 25.06 -11.28 15.08
N ALA A 685 23.85 -10.72 15.21
CA ALA A 685 22.71 -11.09 14.36
C ALA A 685 21.91 -9.85 13.96
N ILE A 686 21.53 -9.78 12.70
CA ILE A 686 20.73 -8.69 12.13
C ILE A 686 19.58 -9.32 11.37
N VAL A 687 18.36 -8.88 11.66
CA VAL A 687 17.12 -9.38 11.08
C VAL A 687 16.34 -8.18 10.53
N GLU A 688 15.97 -8.22 9.26
CA GLU A 688 15.09 -7.24 8.60
C GLU A 688 13.65 -7.76 8.63
N THR A 689 12.72 -6.96 9.17
CA THR A 689 11.32 -7.37 9.34
C THR A 689 10.33 -6.49 8.57
N TRP A 690 10.82 -5.43 7.97
CA TRP A 690 10.00 -4.45 7.25
C TRP A 690 8.90 -3.83 8.13
N TYR A 691 7.85 -3.28 7.53
CA TYR A 691 6.56 -3.05 8.19
C TYR A 691 5.74 -4.33 8.04
N GLY A 692 5.84 -5.21 9.03
CA GLY A 692 5.43 -6.61 8.92
C GLY A 692 3.93 -6.88 9.14
N GLY A 693 3.09 -5.82 9.22
CA GLY A 693 1.66 -5.94 9.41
C GLY A 693 1.24 -6.40 10.80
N GLN A 694 -0.04 -6.77 10.96
CA GLN A 694 -0.64 -7.08 12.27
C GLN A 694 0.01 -8.24 13.01
N ALA A 695 0.65 -9.18 12.30
CA ALA A 695 1.23 -10.39 12.89
C ALA A 695 2.77 -10.33 13.04
N ALA A 696 3.38 -9.16 12.80
CA ALA A 696 4.83 -8.98 12.75
C ALA A 696 5.56 -9.50 13.98
N GLY A 697 5.08 -9.20 15.18
CA GLY A 697 5.74 -9.61 16.43
C GLY A 697 5.72 -11.13 16.63
N GLY A 698 4.61 -11.80 16.30
CA GLY A 698 4.52 -13.25 16.35
C GLY A 698 5.43 -13.93 15.33
N ALA A 699 5.47 -13.40 14.09
CA ALA A 699 6.35 -13.87 13.03
C ALA A 699 7.85 -13.68 13.39
N LEU A 700 8.19 -12.51 13.94
CA LEU A 700 9.54 -12.24 14.45
C LEU A 700 9.94 -13.24 15.53
N ALA A 701 9.07 -13.50 16.51
CA ALA A 701 9.34 -14.45 17.57
C ALA A 701 9.57 -15.87 17.02
N ASP A 702 8.76 -16.30 16.04
CA ASP A 702 8.96 -17.61 15.37
C ASP A 702 10.36 -17.72 14.75
N VAL A 703 10.85 -16.65 14.13
CA VAL A 703 12.21 -16.61 13.57
C VAL A 703 13.24 -16.57 14.68
N LEU A 704 13.13 -15.67 15.65
CA LEU A 704 14.13 -15.52 16.73
C LEU A 704 14.35 -16.81 17.52
N PHE A 705 13.30 -17.60 17.76
CA PHE A 705 13.37 -18.83 18.53
C PHE A 705 13.42 -20.11 17.68
N GLY A 706 13.41 -19.97 16.35
CA GLY A 706 13.60 -21.08 15.41
C GLY A 706 12.38 -21.97 15.20
N ASP A 707 11.18 -21.51 15.54
CA ASP A 707 9.92 -22.15 15.16
C ASP A 707 9.68 -22.02 13.65
N TYR A 708 10.24 -20.97 13.04
CA TYR A 708 10.30 -20.78 11.59
C TYR A 708 11.75 -20.51 11.15
N ASN A 709 12.15 -21.12 10.04
CA ASN A 709 13.48 -20.90 9.45
C ASN A 709 13.37 -19.76 8.42
N PRO A 710 14.03 -18.60 8.62
CA PRO A 710 13.87 -17.45 7.72
C PRO A 710 14.23 -17.80 6.27
N GLY A 711 13.39 -17.36 5.34
CA GLY A 711 13.53 -17.61 3.91
C GLY A 711 13.28 -16.37 3.05
N GLY A 712 13.09 -15.20 3.65
CA GLY A 712 12.93 -13.94 2.95
C GLY A 712 14.20 -13.53 2.20
N ARG A 713 14.04 -12.78 1.11
CA ARG A 713 15.13 -12.25 0.28
C ARG A 713 14.89 -10.76 0.01
N LEU A 714 15.98 -9.98 0.06
CA LEU A 714 15.90 -8.54 -0.19
C LEU A 714 15.35 -8.24 -1.58
N PRO A 715 14.28 -7.45 -1.72
CA PRO A 715 13.76 -7.03 -3.03
C PRO A 715 14.44 -5.76 -3.56
N LEU A 716 15.46 -5.27 -2.87
CA LEU A 716 16.25 -4.09 -3.22
C LEU A 716 17.67 -4.20 -2.69
N THR A 717 18.57 -3.44 -3.32
CA THR A 717 19.97 -3.31 -2.92
C THR A 717 20.10 -2.42 -1.69
N PHE A 718 20.79 -2.88 -0.66
CA PHE A 718 21.19 -2.06 0.48
C PHE A 718 22.56 -1.44 0.22
N TYR A 719 22.60 -0.14 0.05
CA TYR A 719 23.82 0.62 -0.19
C TYR A 719 24.55 0.93 1.12
N LYS A 720 25.84 1.19 1.06
CA LYS A 720 26.64 1.56 2.24
C LYS A 720 26.48 3.02 2.62
N SER A 721 26.14 3.86 1.66
CA SER A 721 26.00 5.31 1.86
C SER A 721 25.10 5.93 0.81
N VAL A 722 24.49 7.06 1.13
CA VAL A 722 23.82 7.89 0.15
C VAL A 722 24.79 8.42 -0.94
N ALA A 723 26.09 8.48 -0.63
CA ALA A 723 27.12 8.87 -1.60
C ALA A 723 27.36 7.83 -2.70
N ASP A 724 26.86 6.61 -2.54
CA ASP A 724 26.91 5.57 -3.58
C ASP A 724 25.85 5.80 -4.68
N LEU A 725 24.92 6.73 -4.47
CA LEU A 725 23.77 6.96 -5.35
C LEU A 725 23.96 8.21 -6.21
N PRO A 726 23.49 8.18 -7.46
CA PRO A 726 23.34 9.39 -8.28
C PRO A 726 22.41 10.44 -7.64
N PRO A 727 22.35 11.69 -8.15
CA PRO A 727 21.35 12.67 -7.75
C PRO A 727 19.93 12.10 -7.76
N PHE A 728 19.10 12.42 -6.79
CA PHE A 728 17.81 11.79 -6.60
C PHE A 728 16.83 12.09 -7.75
N ASP A 729 16.92 13.29 -8.32
CA ASP A 729 16.14 13.77 -9.47
C ASP A 729 16.66 13.25 -10.84
N ASP A 730 17.82 12.59 -10.88
CA ASP A 730 18.32 11.94 -12.08
C ASP A 730 17.60 10.60 -12.29
N TYR A 731 16.77 10.51 -13.33
CA TYR A 731 15.96 9.32 -13.62
C TYR A 731 16.65 8.29 -14.53
N ARG A 732 17.88 8.55 -14.96
CA ARG A 732 18.68 7.50 -15.64
C ARG A 732 18.96 6.36 -14.70
N MET A 733 18.92 5.14 -15.22
CA MET A 733 19.15 3.93 -14.42
C MET A 733 20.62 3.66 -14.10
N GLU A 734 21.56 4.37 -14.77
CA GLU A 734 23.00 4.25 -14.54
C GLU A 734 23.36 4.46 -13.07
N GLY A 735 24.17 3.54 -12.51
CA GLY A 735 24.61 3.60 -11.10
C GLY A 735 23.54 3.22 -10.07
N ARG A 736 22.35 2.75 -10.49
CA ARG A 736 21.25 2.39 -9.61
C ARG A 736 20.91 0.91 -9.67
N THR A 737 20.34 0.39 -8.60
CA THR A 737 19.89 -0.99 -8.45
C THR A 737 21.00 -2.03 -8.72
N TYR A 738 20.78 -3.29 -8.40
CA TYR A 738 21.75 -4.35 -8.70
C TYR A 738 22.07 -4.44 -10.20
N ARG A 739 21.18 -3.95 -11.05
CA ARG A 739 21.32 -4.02 -12.52
C ARG A 739 22.44 -3.14 -13.04
N PHE A 740 22.66 -1.95 -12.45
CA PHE A 740 23.58 -0.94 -12.97
C PHE A 740 24.59 -0.41 -11.95
N PHE A 741 24.40 -0.66 -10.64
CA PHE A 741 25.34 -0.25 -9.61
C PHE A 741 26.64 -1.05 -9.73
N THR A 742 27.76 -0.36 -9.84
CA THR A 742 29.09 -0.97 -10.03
C THR A 742 29.89 -1.12 -8.75
N GLY A 743 29.43 -0.50 -7.65
CA GLY A 743 30.04 -0.59 -6.34
C GLY A 743 29.76 -1.92 -5.62
N THR A 744 30.22 -2.04 -4.39
CA THR A 744 29.93 -3.16 -3.51
C THR A 744 28.82 -2.76 -2.54
N PRO A 745 27.62 -3.32 -2.63
CA PRO A 745 26.54 -3.00 -1.71
C PRO A 745 26.85 -3.48 -0.29
N LEU A 746 26.10 -2.98 0.70
CA LEU A 746 26.11 -3.55 2.04
C LEU A 746 25.47 -4.95 2.02
N TYR A 747 24.27 -5.05 1.44
CA TYR A 747 23.62 -6.32 1.11
C TYR A 747 23.08 -6.26 -0.32
N PRO A 748 23.36 -7.30 -1.13
CA PRO A 748 22.91 -7.30 -2.52
C PRO A 748 21.44 -7.65 -2.67
N PHE A 749 20.83 -7.28 -3.80
CA PHE A 749 19.50 -7.72 -4.21
C PHE A 749 19.40 -9.26 -4.17
N GLY A 750 18.27 -9.77 -3.69
CA GLY A 750 18.02 -11.21 -3.58
C GLY A 750 18.69 -11.87 -2.36
N TYR A 751 19.45 -11.14 -1.54
CA TYR A 751 20.18 -11.67 -0.39
C TYR A 751 19.27 -12.02 0.77
N GLY A 752 19.63 -13.11 1.49
CA GLY A 752 19.04 -13.52 2.74
C GLY A 752 19.64 -14.85 3.21
N LEU A 753 19.94 -14.95 4.50
CA LEU A 753 20.46 -16.17 5.13
C LEU A 753 19.33 -17.09 5.61
N SER A 754 19.71 -18.34 5.92
CA SER A 754 18.82 -19.35 6.48
C SER A 754 19.50 -20.06 7.66
N TYR A 755 18.72 -20.72 8.53
CA TYR A 755 19.26 -21.63 9.56
C TYR A 755 19.69 -22.99 9.00
N THR A 756 19.55 -23.18 7.69
CA THR A 756 20.04 -24.34 6.95
C THR A 756 20.94 -23.90 5.79
N SER A 757 21.45 -24.84 5.03
CA SER A 757 22.31 -24.57 3.87
C SER A 757 21.84 -25.35 2.65
N PHE A 758 22.09 -24.80 1.47
CA PHE A 758 21.66 -25.37 0.20
C PHE A 758 22.84 -25.54 -0.76
N ALA A 759 22.88 -26.66 -1.46
CA ALA A 759 23.82 -26.92 -2.53
C ALA A 759 23.08 -26.93 -3.89
N TYR A 760 23.71 -26.35 -4.88
CA TYR A 760 23.19 -26.27 -6.26
C TYR A 760 24.08 -27.12 -7.17
N GLN A 761 23.48 -27.96 -7.99
CA GLN A 761 24.20 -28.88 -8.87
C GLN A 761 23.45 -29.08 -10.19
N ASN A 762 24.14 -29.67 -11.16
CA ASN A 762 23.56 -30.16 -12.40
C ASN A 762 22.78 -29.08 -13.21
N LEU A 763 23.36 -27.88 -13.35
CA LEU A 763 22.79 -26.87 -14.24
C LEU A 763 22.81 -27.39 -15.69
N ARG A 764 21.63 -27.52 -16.28
CA ARG A 764 21.43 -28.02 -17.63
C ARG A 764 20.37 -27.21 -18.36
N THR A 765 20.49 -27.14 -19.66
CA THR A 765 19.56 -26.48 -20.58
C THR A 765 19.00 -27.47 -21.58
N SER A 766 17.83 -27.20 -22.13
CA SER A 766 17.21 -28.02 -23.17
C SER A 766 18.03 -28.02 -24.50
N ALA A 767 18.84 -26.98 -24.69
CA ALA A 767 19.77 -26.85 -25.83
C ALA A 767 20.92 -25.90 -25.47
N ASP A 768 22.02 -25.90 -26.21
CA ASP A 768 23.12 -24.95 -26.08
C ASP A 768 22.90 -23.68 -26.92
N THR A 769 21.90 -23.70 -27.78
CA THR A 769 21.51 -22.57 -28.63
C THR A 769 20.06 -22.22 -28.39
N LEU A 770 19.72 -20.90 -28.45
CA LEU A 770 18.39 -20.37 -28.37
C LEU A 770 18.09 -19.55 -29.62
N ALA A 771 17.17 -20.02 -30.49
CA ALA A 771 16.80 -19.27 -31.68
C ALA A 771 15.77 -18.17 -31.31
N ALA A 772 15.80 -17.08 -32.10
CA ALA A 772 14.79 -16.03 -31.96
C ALA A 772 13.37 -16.61 -32.14
N GLY A 773 12.49 -16.40 -31.16
CA GLY A 773 11.15 -16.99 -31.12
C GLY A 773 11.01 -18.29 -30.32
N ASP A 774 12.10 -18.96 -29.99
CA ASP A 774 12.10 -20.17 -29.19
C ASP A 774 12.11 -19.86 -27.65
N THR A 775 11.90 -20.91 -26.89
CA THR A 775 11.97 -20.89 -25.41
C THR A 775 12.95 -21.97 -24.95
N LEU A 776 13.90 -21.57 -24.11
CA LEU A 776 14.87 -22.46 -23.49
C LEU A 776 14.39 -22.90 -22.11
N THR A 777 14.46 -24.18 -21.82
CA THR A 777 14.25 -24.67 -20.46
C THR A 777 15.59 -24.75 -19.73
N VAL A 778 15.68 -24.12 -18.56
CA VAL A 778 16.85 -24.16 -17.65
C VAL A 778 16.50 -24.96 -16.40
N ARG A 779 17.30 -25.96 -16.06
CA ARG A 779 17.08 -26.83 -14.90
C ARG A 779 18.29 -26.85 -13.99
N VAL A 780 18.05 -26.88 -12.69
CA VAL A 780 19.07 -26.99 -11.63
C VAL A 780 18.56 -27.89 -10.52
N ASP A 781 19.41 -28.68 -9.93
CA ASP A 781 19.08 -29.50 -8.75
C ASP A 781 19.55 -28.76 -7.50
N VAL A 782 18.64 -28.56 -6.54
CA VAL A 782 18.90 -27.86 -5.27
C VAL A 782 18.65 -28.83 -4.12
N THR A 783 19.65 -28.98 -3.26
CA THR A 783 19.66 -29.92 -2.11
C THR A 783 19.80 -29.14 -0.81
N ASN A 784 18.93 -29.40 0.16
CA ASN A 784 19.12 -28.92 1.52
C ASN A 784 20.21 -29.78 2.21
N THR A 785 21.38 -29.21 2.45
CA THR A 785 22.54 -29.89 3.04
C THR A 785 22.60 -29.78 4.57
N GLY A 786 21.72 -28.95 5.16
CA GLY A 786 21.67 -28.76 6.61
C GLY A 786 20.75 -29.74 7.33
N LYS A 787 20.44 -29.40 8.58
CA LYS A 787 19.69 -30.26 9.51
C LYS A 787 18.26 -29.82 9.76
N ARG A 788 17.84 -28.66 9.22
CA ARG A 788 16.50 -28.08 9.36
C ARG A 788 15.84 -28.00 8.02
N ALA A 789 14.54 -28.15 7.97
CA ALA A 789 13.77 -27.75 6.80
C ALA A 789 13.87 -26.24 6.59
N GLY A 790 13.81 -25.79 5.35
CA GLY A 790 13.88 -24.36 5.05
C GLY A 790 13.53 -24.08 3.60
N ASP A 791 13.24 -22.81 3.40
CA ASP A 791 12.92 -22.28 2.08
C ASP A 791 14.18 -21.74 1.41
N GLU A 792 14.31 -22.03 0.14
CA GLU A 792 15.30 -21.43 -0.75
C GLU A 792 14.60 -20.70 -1.88
N VAL A 793 15.08 -19.51 -2.22
CA VAL A 793 14.65 -18.76 -3.42
C VAL A 793 15.73 -18.90 -4.46
N VAL A 794 15.49 -19.80 -5.39
CA VAL A 794 16.39 -20.05 -6.52
C VAL A 794 16.18 -18.97 -7.57
N GLN A 795 17.23 -18.23 -7.92
CA GLN A 795 17.19 -17.06 -8.80
C GLN A 795 17.95 -17.37 -10.09
N LEU A 796 17.37 -17.01 -11.25
CA LEU A 796 17.99 -17.10 -12.57
C LEU A 796 18.27 -15.71 -13.08
N TYR A 797 19.54 -15.41 -13.25
CA TYR A 797 20.02 -14.17 -13.87
C TYR A 797 20.59 -14.43 -15.26
N VAL A 798 20.54 -13.40 -16.08
CA VAL A 798 21.10 -13.38 -17.43
C VAL A 798 22.12 -12.28 -17.54
N ARG A 799 23.26 -12.58 -18.18
CA ARG A 799 24.31 -11.63 -18.53
C ARG A 799 24.65 -11.71 -20.01
N HIS A 800 24.58 -10.59 -20.69
CA HIS A 800 24.94 -10.46 -22.10
C HIS A 800 26.46 -10.32 -22.23
N LEU A 801 27.11 -11.15 -23.02
CA LEU A 801 28.58 -11.21 -23.13
C LEU A 801 29.13 -10.57 -24.41
N GLY A 802 28.29 -10.38 -25.43
CA GLY A 802 28.68 -9.88 -26.74
C GLY A 802 27.72 -8.86 -27.32
N SER A 803 26.89 -8.22 -26.49
CA SER A 803 25.93 -7.22 -26.95
C SER A 803 26.61 -6.00 -27.58
N SER A 804 26.04 -5.50 -28.66
CA SER A 804 26.49 -4.29 -29.35
C SER A 804 26.13 -2.99 -28.59
N VAL A 805 25.27 -3.10 -27.59
CA VAL A 805 24.80 -1.97 -26.75
C VAL A 805 25.08 -2.24 -25.28
N ALA A 806 25.15 -1.17 -24.48
CA ALA A 806 25.26 -1.31 -23.03
C ALA A 806 24.06 -2.07 -22.47
N ARG A 807 24.30 -3.10 -21.66
CA ARG A 807 23.29 -3.93 -21.03
C ARG A 807 23.44 -3.84 -19.50
N PRO A 808 22.37 -4.17 -18.73
CA PRO A 808 22.52 -4.39 -17.30
C PRO A 808 23.67 -5.38 -17.00
N ARG A 809 24.30 -5.22 -15.86
CA ARG A 809 25.34 -6.16 -15.39
C ARG A 809 24.79 -7.58 -15.26
N GLU A 810 23.59 -7.67 -14.75
CA GLU A 810 22.80 -8.88 -14.60
C GLU A 810 21.32 -8.51 -14.62
N ASP A 811 20.50 -9.37 -15.18
CA ASP A 811 19.03 -9.21 -15.22
C ASP A 811 18.34 -10.43 -14.65
N LEU A 812 17.48 -10.29 -13.66
CA LEU A 812 16.62 -11.36 -13.17
C LEU A 812 15.63 -11.77 -14.27
N ARG A 813 15.59 -13.07 -14.57
CA ARG A 813 14.69 -13.64 -15.59
C ARG A 813 13.88 -14.83 -15.08
N GLY A 814 14.07 -15.19 -13.81
CA GLY A 814 13.30 -16.22 -13.16
C GLY A 814 13.61 -16.35 -11.69
N TYR A 815 12.62 -16.74 -10.92
CA TYR A 815 12.81 -17.15 -9.54
C TYR A 815 11.81 -18.26 -9.16
N LYS A 816 12.17 -19.05 -8.15
CA LYS A 816 11.30 -20.06 -7.54
C LYS A 816 11.60 -20.19 -6.07
N ARG A 817 10.60 -19.96 -5.24
CA ARG A 817 10.64 -20.32 -3.83
C ARG A 817 10.30 -21.80 -3.67
N ILE A 818 11.15 -22.55 -2.98
CA ILE A 818 10.98 -23.99 -2.73
C ILE A 818 11.26 -24.30 -1.27
N THR A 819 10.43 -25.13 -0.67
CA THR A 819 10.67 -25.67 0.69
C THR A 819 11.31 -27.05 0.60
N LEU A 820 12.45 -27.24 1.27
CA LEU A 820 13.18 -28.51 1.27
C LEU A 820 13.38 -29.05 2.68
N ARG A 821 13.08 -30.33 2.89
CA ARG A 821 13.43 -31.04 4.11
C ARG A 821 14.96 -31.30 4.14
N PRO A 822 15.56 -31.62 5.31
CA PRO A 822 16.95 -32.01 5.36
C PRO A 822 17.27 -33.15 4.40
N ARG A 823 18.32 -32.99 3.60
CA ARG A 823 18.79 -33.91 2.53
C ARG A 823 17.82 -34.09 1.35
N GLU A 824 16.70 -33.35 1.30
CA GLU A 824 15.82 -33.37 0.13
C GLU A 824 16.49 -32.61 -1.02
N THR A 825 16.41 -33.19 -2.23
CA THR A 825 16.82 -32.57 -3.50
C THR A 825 15.56 -32.33 -4.34
N ARG A 826 15.49 -31.17 -4.97
CA ARG A 826 14.43 -30.81 -5.94
C ARG A 826 15.04 -30.20 -7.19
N THR A 827 14.56 -30.65 -8.34
CA THR A 827 14.87 -29.98 -9.61
C THR A 827 13.98 -28.75 -9.75
N VAL A 828 14.60 -27.59 -9.95
CA VAL A 828 13.93 -26.32 -10.28
C VAL A 828 14.04 -26.09 -11.77
N GLU A 829 12.96 -25.66 -12.37
CA GLU A 829 12.88 -25.40 -13.81
C GLU A 829 12.45 -23.95 -14.07
N PHE A 830 13.13 -23.32 -15.01
CA PHE A 830 12.80 -22.00 -15.54
C PHE A 830 12.57 -22.08 -17.03
N SER A 831 11.64 -21.27 -17.50
CA SER A 831 11.35 -21.05 -18.93
C SER A 831 11.92 -19.71 -19.33
N LEU A 832 12.84 -19.70 -20.31
CA LEU A 832 13.51 -18.49 -20.81
C LEU A 832 13.18 -18.30 -22.28
N PRO A 833 12.17 -17.51 -22.62
CA PRO A 833 11.87 -17.16 -24.00
C PRO A 833 12.95 -16.23 -24.56
N ALA A 834 13.33 -16.40 -25.83
CA ALA A 834 14.34 -15.56 -26.48
C ALA A 834 13.95 -14.07 -26.45
N SER A 835 12.68 -13.76 -26.53
CA SER A 835 12.16 -12.38 -26.41
C SER A 835 12.53 -11.69 -25.09
N SER A 836 12.73 -12.46 -24.00
CA SER A 836 13.17 -11.88 -22.72
C SER A 836 14.62 -11.39 -22.70
N LEU A 837 15.41 -11.72 -23.75
CA LEU A 837 16.78 -11.29 -23.97
C LEU A 837 16.89 -10.05 -24.86
N ALA A 838 15.75 -9.56 -25.39
CA ALA A 838 15.72 -8.42 -26.27
C ALA A 838 16.12 -7.12 -25.57
N TYR A 839 16.70 -6.21 -26.33
CA TYR A 839 16.81 -4.80 -25.94
C TYR A 839 15.95 -3.94 -26.86
N TRP A 840 15.63 -2.73 -26.41
CA TRP A 840 14.92 -1.74 -27.22
C TRP A 840 15.91 -0.97 -28.09
N ASN A 841 15.72 -1.01 -29.39
CA ASN A 841 16.50 -0.22 -30.32
C ASN A 841 15.77 1.10 -30.63
N PRO A 842 16.29 2.26 -30.17
CA PRO A 842 15.62 3.55 -30.35
C PRO A 842 15.61 4.05 -31.79
N ASP A 843 16.57 3.61 -32.63
CA ASP A 843 16.65 4.03 -34.05
C ASP A 843 15.55 3.39 -34.90
N THR A 844 15.16 2.16 -34.53
CA THR A 844 14.14 1.39 -35.26
C THR A 844 12.80 1.29 -34.52
N HIS A 845 12.75 1.76 -33.28
CA HIS A 845 11.61 1.63 -32.36
C HIS A 845 11.09 0.19 -32.27
N ARG A 846 12.01 -0.77 -32.06
CA ARG A 846 11.69 -2.21 -31.98
C ARG A 846 12.53 -2.94 -30.93
N TRP A 847 11.98 -4.01 -30.43
CA TRP A 847 12.71 -4.99 -29.65
C TRP A 847 13.60 -5.83 -30.56
N VAL A 848 14.87 -5.98 -30.18
CA VAL A 848 15.88 -6.71 -30.93
C VAL A 848 16.51 -7.79 -30.06
N VAL A 849 16.48 -9.03 -30.54
CA VAL A 849 17.21 -10.15 -29.92
C VAL A 849 18.54 -10.30 -30.70
N GLU A 850 19.65 -10.05 -30.00
CA GLU A 850 21.00 -10.13 -30.62
C GLU A 850 21.49 -11.57 -30.70
N GLN A 851 22.28 -11.83 -31.74
CA GLN A 851 23.00 -13.10 -31.89
C GLN A 851 24.34 -13.02 -31.14
N GLU A 852 24.35 -13.50 -29.91
CA GLU A 852 25.50 -13.38 -29.01
C GLU A 852 25.61 -14.55 -28.03
N PRO A 853 26.76 -14.71 -27.35
CA PRO A 853 26.84 -15.56 -26.18
C PRO A 853 26.18 -14.88 -24.98
N VAL A 854 25.37 -15.65 -24.29
CA VAL A 854 24.64 -15.22 -23.10
C VAL A 854 24.98 -16.15 -21.93
N GLU A 855 25.37 -15.60 -20.80
CA GLU A 855 25.60 -16.36 -19.57
C GLU A 855 24.33 -16.46 -18.77
N LEU A 856 23.95 -17.67 -18.43
CA LEU A 856 22.89 -17.99 -17.47
C LEU A 856 23.53 -18.25 -16.11
N ALA A 857 23.13 -17.51 -15.10
CA ALA A 857 23.65 -17.61 -13.74
C ALA A 857 22.51 -18.04 -12.79
N VAL A 858 22.60 -19.21 -12.19
CA VAL A 858 21.71 -19.66 -11.14
C VAL A 858 22.32 -19.30 -9.79
N ALA A 859 21.56 -18.62 -8.94
CA ALA A 859 22.09 -17.90 -7.80
C ALA A 859 21.16 -17.99 -6.58
N ALA A 860 21.74 -17.69 -5.39
CA ALA A 860 21.00 -17.42 -4.16
C ALA A 860 20.79 -15.91 -3.91
N SER A 861 21.53 -15.06 -4.64
CA SER A 861 21.35 -13.59 -4.72
C SER A 861 22.10 -13.07 -5.96
N SER A 862 21.91 -11.80 -6.31
CA SER A 862 22.65 -11.15 -7.40
C SER A 862 24.19 -11.18 -7.23
N ALA A 863 24.70 -11.39 -6.04
CA ALA A 863 26.13 -11.51 -5.76
C ALA A 863 26.59 -12.95 -5.36
N ASP A 864 25.67 -13.86 -5.06
CA ASP A 864 25.98 -15.25 -4.70
C ASP A 864 25.59 -16.20 -5.83
N ILE A 865 26.39 -16.16 -6.88
CA ILE A 865 26.20 -17.01 -8.06
C ILE A 865 26.71 -18.41 -7.78
N ARG A 866 25.84 -19.40 -7.85
CA ARG A 866 26.12 -20.80 -7.53
C ARG A 866 26.60 -21.60 -8.75
N LEU A 867 25.98 -21.40 -9.90
CA LEU A 867 26.31 -22.10 -11.14
C LEU A 867 26.17 -21.16 -12.33
N ARG A 868 27.01 -21.40 -13.35
CA ARG A 868 26.98 -20.62 -14.61
C ARG A 868 26.97 -21.57 -15.80
N ARG A 869 26.29 -21.16 -16.88
CA ARG A 869 26.31 -21.83 -18.18
C ARG A 869 26.16 -20.79 -19.28
N THR A 870 27.03 -20.86 -20.26
CA THR A 870 26.90 -20.02 -21.48
C THR A 870 26.10 -20.76 -22.53
N ILE A 871 25.16 -20.05 -23.12
CA ILE A 871 24.41 -20.46 -24.33
C ILE A 871 24.68 -19.47 -25.44
N ARG A 872 24.31 -19.83 -26.64
CA ARG A 872 24.39 -18.93 -27.80
C ARG A 872 23.00 -18.59 -28.32
N VAL A 873 22.71 -17.32 -28.41
CA VAL A 873 21.50 -16.82 -29.09
C VAL A 873 21.82 -16.79 -30.60
N VAL A 874 20.94 -17.35 -31.41
CA VAL A 874 21.12 -17.45 -32.87
C VAL A 874 19.92 -16.82 -33.59
N GLY A 875 20.06 -16.51 -34.87
CA GLY A 875 18.99 -15.99 -35.71
C GLY A 875 17.77 -16.94 -35.79
N ALA A 876 16.65 -16.44 -36.26
CA ALA A 876 15.47 -17.27 -36.50
C ALA A 876 15.85 -18.38 -37.49
N ARG A 877 15.39 -19.61 -37.20
CA ARG A 877 15.56 -20.75 -38.09
C ARG A 877 14.74 -20.62 -39.36
#